data_7a2960e96e616c34bcf4f85952b643d5
#
_entry.id   7a2960e96e616c34bcf4f85952b643d5
#
_cell.length_a   1.000
_cell.length_b   1.000
_cell.length_c   1.000
_cell.angle_alpha   90.00
_cell.angle_beta   90.00
_cell.angle_gamma   90.00
#
_symmetry.space_group_name_H-M   'P 1'
#
loop_
_entity.id
_entity.type
_entity.pdbx_description
1 polymer ?
#
loop_
_entity_poly.entity_id
_entity_poly.type
_entity_poly.pdbx_seq_one_letter_code
_entity_poly.pdbx_strand_id
1 'polypeptide(L)'
;MAVLKWIGLGLLGLVVVIAAGAGIALAIFDWNDARGFIARQASKTLNREVAIDGDLKVHLGDPIRIHVEGVRVANVDWSDEKNMAELKALDASLRFWPLLRGNYEFPEIRLSAPKLVLEKNDKGEPNWNFGGPDPAKEAAKEATTPDNRGDIPIIEALAVEEGRIRYRDPTSKIDIDSGINTAVGGNGEAQVHLDGNGNFAGKPFTLVVDGGSLQYLRDNPKPYPIKVEAAVGKTKGKIEGSIAEPVKLEGVDLSVALSGDDLSDVFPILGIPAPKTRPYSIAGHLGREGTVWRFDGMNGKVGESDLSGTMAVDTGGGKPKITGNLTSKKLAAVDMAGFIGASPEGKGDYPTKTPDRIIPSTPVPLEKLRNADMDVKFRGQHVEAPFGVLDDLNAHVKLENGKLTADPLALGVGGGRIAGTTVLDGSQKLASLRSNLEVRQVKLAQLFRETRFAQEMGGTASGRIQLTGRGATVADILASSDGKLGVAVDGGRITSYAIKGLKTNILETLGVVLSGDEPLPFNCLVANLSVDNGVMTSEALVLDTPETLVTADGTINLRNETLDMRILGRAKKPQGFATHVPVHVRGTLGNPDIGVDATESTARGAAAVALGVLLTPLASVLPFLDPGSNEQPHCGELVRNARSPNKTDSNSGNSGTPANGNGRSRAPSGKSP
;
A
#
# COMPACT_ATOMS: atom_id res chain seq x y z
N MET A 1 49.11 -67.59 28.75
CA MET A 1 47.76 -66.96 28.76
C MET A 1 47.19 -66.67 30.15
N ALA A 2 47.51 -67.43 31.20
CA ALA A 2 46.93 -67.14 32.54
C ALA A 2 47.46 -65.85 33.17
N VAL A 3 48.71 -65.51 33.00
CA VAL A 3 49.36 -64.28 33.58
C VAL A 3 48.76 -62.98 33.01
N LEU A 4 48.43 -62.97 31.72
CA LEU A 4 47.76 -61.75 31.05
C LEU A 4 46.36 -61.50 31.57
N LYS A 5 45.61 -62.60 31.91
CA LYS A 5 44.29 -62.46 32.52
C LYS A 5 44.32 -61.86 33.94
N TRP A 6 45.32 -62.23 34.74
CA TRP A 6 45.50 -61.70 36.09
C TRP A 6 45.99 -60.27 36.09
N ILE A 7 46.80 -59.83 35.14
CA ILE A 7 47.20 -58.46 34.95
C ILE A 7 46.03 -57.60 34.52
N GLY A 8 45.18 -58.09 33.57
CA GLY A 8 43.94 -57.41 33.14
C GLY A 8 42.91 -57.25 34.26
N LEU A 9 42.72 -58.28 35.10
CA LEU A 9 41.85 -58.22 36.28
C LEU A 9 42.40 -57.27 37.36
N GLY A 10 43.73 -57.25 37.57
CA GLY A 10 44.39 -56.30 38.48
C GLY A 10 44.26 -54.84 38.04
N LEU A 11 44.42 -54.56 36.74
CA LEU A 11 44.22 -53.23 36.17
C LEU A 11 42.75 -52.81 36.24
N LEU A 12 41.81 -53.71 35.96
CA LEU A 12 40.40 -53.41 36.09
C LEU A 12 40.00 -53.12 37.55
N GLY A 13 40.52 -53.93 38.48
CA GLY A 13 40.36 -53.74 39.93
C GLY A 13 40.92 -52.40 40.41
N LEU A 14 42.08 -51.98 39.91
CA LEU A 14 42.69 -50.70 40.20
C LEU A 14 41.86 -49.53 39.64
N VAL A 15 41.37 -49.63 38.42
CA VAL A 15 40.48 -48.62 37.82
C VAL A 15 39.17 -48.51 38.61
N VAL A 16 38.56 -49.64 39.03
CA VAL A 16 37.38 -49.62 39.88
C VAL A 16 37.65 -49.01 41.26
N VAL A 17 38.78 -49.30 41.88
CA VAL A 17 39.15 -48.69 43.16
C VAL A 17 39.42 -47.19 43.01
N ILE A 18 40.12 -46.75 41.96
CA ILE A 18 40.32 -45.30 41.66
C ILE A 18 38.98 -44.65 41.39
N ALA A 19 38.13 -45.23 40.61
CA ALA A 19 36.80 -44.69 40.30
C ALA A 19 35.89 -44.64 41.56
N ALA A 20 35.96 -45.68 42.40
CA ALA A 20 35.23 -45.68 43.68
C ALA A 20 35.80 -44.64 44.64
N GLY A 21 37.14 -44.56 44.77
CA GLY A 21 37.79 -43.54 45.60
C GLY A 21 37.53 -42.12 45.11
N ALA A 22 37.54 -41.87 43.83
CA ALA A 22 37.17 -40.59 43.24
C ALA A 22 35.68 -40.30 43.48
N GLY A 23 34.77 -41.29 43.32
CA GLY A 23 33.37 -41.18 43.61
C GLY A 23 33.07 -40.85 45.06
N ILE A 24 33.76 -41.51 46.02
CA ILE A 24 33.66 -41.19 47.47
C ILE A 24 34.22 -39.79 47.75
N ALA A 25 35.38 -39.43 47.20
CA ALA A 25 35.97 -38.12 47.39
C ALA A 25 35.03 -36.99 46.88
N LEU A 26 34.41 -37.18 45.70
CA LEU A 26 33.43 -36.25 45.17
C LEU A 26 32.13 -36.24 45.95
N ALA A 27 31.69 -37.36 46.55
CA ALA A 27 30.46 -37.44 47.35
C ALA A 27 30.59 -36.77 48.70
N ILE A 28 31.81 -36.71 49.29
CA ILE A 28 32.05 -35.99 50.56
C ILE A 28 32.61 -34.59 50.38
N PHE A 29 32.84 -34.17 49.14
CA PHE A 29 33.35 -32.84 48.82
C PHE A 29 32.32 -31.77 49.12
N ASP A 30 32.69 -30.75 49.90
CA ASP A 30 31.83 -29.58 50.08
C ASP A 30 31.88 -28.68 48.86
N TRP A 31 30.81 -28.76 48.06
CA TRP A 31 30.68 -27.97 46.86
C TRP A 31 30.61 -26.49 47.11
N ASN A 32 30.31 -26.05 48.33
CA ASN A 32 30.35 -24.63 48.71
C ASN A 32 31.75 -24.04 48.62
N ASP A 33 32.80 -24.86 48.81
CA ASP A 33 34.19 -24.42 48.64
C ASP A 33 34.52 -24.15 47.17
N ALA A 34 33.79 -24.79 46.25
CA ALA A 34 33.98 -24.61 44.80
C ALA A 34 33.20 -23.40 44.23
N ARG A 35 32.28 -22.81 44.99
CA ARG A 35 31.45 -21.66 44.52
C ARG A 35 32.27 -20.56 43.87
N GLY A 36 33.31 -20.11 44.57
CA GLY A 36 34.19 -19.04 44.10
C GLY A 36 34.94 -19.39 42.79
N PHE A 37 35.33 -20.66 42.66
CA PHE A 37 35.98 -21.14 41.42
C PHE A 37 34.98 -21.17 40.24
N ILE A 38 33.79 -21.72 40.46
CA ILE A 38 32.71 -21.81 39.46
C ILE A 38 32.25 -20.41 39.03
N ALA A 39 32.05 -19.52 40.01
CA ALA A 39 31.69 -18.12 39.73
C ALA A 39 32.74 -17.41 38.88
N ARG A 40 34.05 -17.57 39.21
CA ARG A 40 35.14 -16.98 38.40
C ARG A 40 35.21 -17.57 36.99
N GLN A 41 34.98 -18.87 36.82
CA GLN A 41 34.96 -19.48 35.50
C GLN A 41 33.77 -19.00 34.64
N ALA A 42 32.57 -18.93 35.25
CA ALA A 42 31.39 -18.36 34.61
C ALA A 42 31.61 -16.89 34.26
N SER A 43 32.24 -16.11 35.15
CA SER A 43 32.59 -14.70 34.90
C SER A 43 33.48 -14.52 33.69
N LYS A 44 34.47 -15.40 33.51
CA LYS A 44 35.36 -15.37 32.35
C LYS A 44 34.63 -15.71 31.05
N THR A 45 33.75 -16.69 31.09
CA THR A 45 32.96 -17.12 29.90
C THR A 45 31.96 -16.06 29.48
N LEU A 46 31.28 -15.44 30.45
CA LEU A 46 30.25 -14.42 30.19
C LEU A 46 30.84 -13.00 30.07
N ASN A 47 32.14 -12.83 30.33
CA ASN A 47 32.74 -11.49 30.39
C ASN A 47 31.97 -10.51 31.28
N ARG A 48 31.41 -11.02 32.35
CA ARG A 48 30.58 -10.32 33.37
C ARG A 48 30.89 -10.95 34.74
N GLU A 49 30.82 -10.17 35.79
CA GLU A 49 30.93 -10.70 37.14
C GLU A 49 29.71 -11.61 37.43
N VAL A 50 30.00 -12.85 37.80
CA VAL A 50 29.04 -13.83 38.26
C VAL A 50 29.28 -14.10 39.73
N ALA A 51 28.28 -14.02 40.54
CA ALA A 51 28.33 -14.35 42.00
C ALA A 51 27.32 -15.46 42.30
N ILE A 52 27.71 -16.32 43.23
CA ILE A 52 26.88 -17.34 43.87
C ILE A 52 26.89 -17.05 45.37
N ASP A 53 25.83 -16.42 45.85
CA ASP A 53 25.78 -15.91 47.22
C ASP A 53 25.25 -16.95 48.22
N GLY A 54 24.43 -17.87 47.74
CA GLY A 54 23.79 -18.91 48.55
C GLY A 54 24.50 -20.27 48.46
N ASP A 55 23.80 -21.31 48.84
CA ASP A 55 24.34 -22.69 48.85
C ASP A 55 24.49 -23.28 47.46
N LEU A 56 25.58 -24.05 47.28
CA LEU A 56 25.81 -24.92 46.14
C LEU A 56 25.86 -26.36 46.61
N LYS A 57 24.90 -27.17 46.19
CA LYS A 57 24.82 -28.59 46.54
C LYS A 57 24.82 -29.42 45.25
N VAL A 58 25.69 -30.39 45.15
CA VAL A 58 25.74 -31.33 44.05
C VAL A 58 25.64 -32.74 44.59
N HIS A 59 24.59 -33.47 44.16
CA HIS A 59 24.42 -34.87 44.54
C HIS A 59 24.76 -35.71 43.31
N LEU A 60 25.83 -36.50 43.44
CA LEU A 60 26.27 -37.42 42.36
C LEU A 60 25.30 -38.58 42.30
N GLY A 61 24.92 -38.94 41.08
CA GLY A 61 23.98 -40.02 40.79
C GLY A 61 23.63 -40.01 39.30
N ASP A 62 22.68 -40.77 38.88
CA ASP A 62 22.12 -40.67 37.54
C ASP A 62 20.59 -40.47 37.67
N PRO A 63 20.12 -39.22 37.54
CA PRO A 63 20.87 -37.99 37.15
C PRO A 63 21.69 -37.36 38.30
N ILE A 64 22.71 -36.60 37.98
CA ILE A 64 23.38 -35.66 38.86
C ILE A 64 22.38 -34.56 39.21
N ARG A 65 22.20 -34.26 40.48
CA ARG A 65 21.30 -33.17 40.92
C ARG A 65 22.14 -32.01 41.44
N ILE A 66 21.87 -30.83 40.88
CA ILE A 66 22.59 -29.58 41.16
C ILE A 66 21.56 -28.61 41.75
N HIS A 67 21.83 -28.08 42.93
CA HIS A 67 21.05 -27.02 43.56
C HIS A 67 21.95 -25.83 43.83
N VAL A 68 21.58 -24.66 43.31
CA VAL A 68 22.35 -23.42 43.48
C VAL A 68 21.42 -22.32 43.90
N GLU A 69 21.76 -21.60 44.96
CA GLU A 69 21.02 -20.47 45.45
C GLU A 69 21.75 -19.14 45.22
N GLY A 70 20.99 -18.07 44.99
CA GLY A 70 21.49 -16.71 44.95
C GLY A 70 22.48 -16.44 43.82
N VAL A 71 22.14 -16.86 42.57
CA VAL A 71 23.00 -16.58 41.43
C VAL A 71 22.72 -15.18 40.91
N ARG A 72 23.79 -14.40 40.71
CA ARG A 72 23.73 -13.05 40.12
C ARG A 72 24.74 -12.90 39.01
N VAL A 73 24.32 -12.23 37.92
CA VAL A 73 25.17 -11.81 36.81
C VAL A 73 25.15 -10.29 36.75
N ALA A 74 26.31 -9.67 36.92
CA ALA A 74 26.41 -8.22 36.89
C ALA A 74 26.02 -7.65 35.54
N ASN A 75 25.44 -6.47 35.53
CA ASN A 75 25.10 -5.73 34.33
C ASN A 75 26.35 -5.00 33.76
N VAL A 76 26.15 -4.29 32.66
CA VAL A 76 27.14 -3.39 32.05
C VAL A 76 27.25 -2.10 32.86
N ASP A 77 28.41 -1.43 32.79
CA ASP A 77 28.70 -0.22 33.58
C ASP A 77 27.75 0.97 33.26
N TRP A 78 27.15 0.99 32.08
CA TRP A 78 26.24 2.07 31.67
C TRP A 78 24.78 1.87 32.12
N SER A 79 24.44 0.70 32.69
CA SER A 79 23.10 0.41 33.19
C SER A 79 22.89 0.92 34.61
N ASP A 80 21.71 1.46 34.90
CA ASP A 80 21.29 1.82 36.25
C ASP A 80 20.99 0.59 37.14
N GLU A 81 20.68 -0.55 36.50
CA GLU A 81 20.40 -1.82 37.15
C GLU A 81 21.70 -2.57 37.40
N LYS A 82 21.98 -2.90 38.66
CA LYS A 82 23.25 -3.53 39.06
C LYS A 82 23.45 -4.92 38.47
N ASN A 83 22.38 -5.70 38.39
CA ASN A 83 22.40 -7.07 37.89
C ASN A 83 21.58 -7.20 36.61
N MET A 84 22.16 -7.81 35.60
CA MET A 84 21.50 -8.19 34.37
C MET A 84 20.57 -9.41 34.60
N ALA A 85 21.05 -10.35 35.41
CA ALA A 85 20.27 -11.53 35.79
C ALA A 85 20.42 -11.83 37.28
N GLU A 86 19.32 -12.19 37.93
CA GLU A 86 19.24 -12.67 39.28
C GLU A 86 18.39 -13.95 39.33
N LEU A 87 18.79 -14.89 40.15
CA LEU A 87 18.06 -16.15 40.27
C LEU A 87 18.10 -16.55 41.76
N LYS A 88 16.94 -16.73 42.39
CA LYS A 88 16.83 -17.12 43.80
C LYS A 88 17.33 -18.54 44.00
N ALA A 89 16.91 -19.48 43.16
CA ALA A 89 17.40 -20.84 43.17
C ALA A 89 17.33 -21.48 41.78
N LEU A 90 18.29 -22.33 41.49
CA LEU A 90 18.36 -23.21 40.33
C LEU A 90 18.44 -24.65 40.84
N ASP A 91 17.47 -25.48 40.43
CA ASP A 91 17.53 -26.93 40.55
C ASP A 91 17.69 -27.53 39.16
N ALA A 92 18.77 -28.26 38.90
CA ALA A 92 19.03 -28.90 37.64
C ALA A 92 19.35 -30.38 37.82
N SER A 93 18.79 -31.22 37.00
CA SER A 93 19.11 -32.63 36.89
C SER A 93 19.86 -32.86 35.58
N LEU A 94 21.02 -33.51 35.62
CA LEU A 94 21.88 -33.75 34.45
C LEU A 94 22.20 -35.25 34.35
N ARG A 95 21.94 -35.87 33.19
CA ARG A 95 22.23 -37.28 32.97
C ARG A 95 23.72 -37.56 32.96
N PHE A 96 24.17 -38.49 33.80
CA PHE A 96 25.60 -38.79 33.97
C PHE A 96 26.22 -39.43 32.72
N TRP A 97 25.58 -40.47 32.15
CA TRP A 97 26.13 -41.22 31.01
C TRP A 97 26.23 -40.44 29.70
N PRO A 98 25.24 -39.62 29.31
CA PRO A 98 25.35 -38.70 28.19
C PRO A 98 26.42 -37.65 28.38
N LEU A 99 26.58 -37.09 29.57
CA LEU A 99 27.61 -36.13 29.91
C LEU A 99 29.03 -36.64 29.62
N LEU A 100 29.32 -37.89 29.96
CA LEU A 100 30.61 -38.51 29.66
C LEU A 100 30.92 -38.65 28.16
N ARG A 101 29.89 -38.58 27.34
CA ARG A 101 30.00 -38.59 25.87
C ARG A 101 29.98 -37.20 25.26
N GLY A 102 29.96 -36.15 26.08
CA GLY A 102 29.89 -34.75 25.65
C GLY A 102 28.45 -34.25 25.35
N ASN A 103 27.42 -35.06 25.68
CA ASN A 103 26.02 -34.66 25.47
C ASN A 103 25.47 -34.13 26.80
N TYR A 104 24.87 -32.93 26.72
CA TYR A 104 24.23 -32.29 27.89
C TYR A 104 22.72 -32.57 27.83
N GLU A 105 22.27 -33.51 28.67
CA GLU A 105 20.87 -33.89 28.79
C GLU A 105 20.35 -33.56 30.20
N PHE A 106 19.41 -32.61 30.27
CA PHE A 106 18.77 -32.17 31.51
C PHE A 106 17.35 -32.71 31.57
N PRO A 107 17.06 -33.77 32.37
CA PRO A 107 15.69 -34.24 32.60
C PRO A 107 14.80 -33.16 33.19
N GLU A 108 15.34 -32.30 34.06
CA GLU A 108 14.59 -31.19 34.65
C GLU A 108 15.51 -30.03 34.98
N ILE A 109 15.09 -28.82 34.67
CA ILE A 109 15.62 -27.55 35.14
C ILE A 109 14.48 -26.79 35.78
N ARG A 110 14.65 -26.37 37.03
CA ARG A 110 13.71 -25.50 37.73
C ARG A 110 14.39 -24.21 38.11
N LEU A 111 13.80 -23.07 37.73
CA LEU A 111 14.23 -21.73 38.04
C LEU A 111 13.24 -21.07 38.99
N SER A 112 13.69 -20.68 40.19
CA SER A 112 12.85 -20.00 41.17
C SER A 112 13.16 -18.51 41.17
N ALA A 113 12.13 -17.69 40.94
CA ALA A 113 12.17 -16.24 40.90
C ALA A 113 13.33 -15.68 40.03
N PRO A 114 13.51 -16.16 38.76
CA PRO A 114 14.50 -15.56 37.89
C PRO A 114 14.07 -14.14 37.51
N LYS A 115 15.00 -13.20 37.61
CA LYS A 115 14.82 -11.83 37.09
C LYS A 115 15.85 -11.60 35.99
N LEU A 116 15.41 -11.14 34.84
CA LEU A 116 16.25 -10.83 33.69
C LEU A 116 15.99 -9.41 33.22
N VAL A 117 17.02 -8.59 33.16
CA VAL A 117 16.96 -7.21 32.67
C VAL A 117 17.75 -7.12 31.36
N LEU A 118 17.05 -6.90 30.28
CA LEU A 118 17.57 -6.72 28.94
C LEU A 118 17.45 -5.24 28.56
N GLU A 119 18.57 -4.59 28.31
CA GLU A 119 18.61 -3.15 28.02
C GLU A 119 19.46 -2.83 26.81
N LYS A 120 19.07 -1.81 26.07
CA LYS A 120 19.92 -1.11 25.10
C LYS A 120 20.22 0.29 25.60
N ASN A 121 21.41 0.79 25.31
CA ASN A 121 21.74 2.19 25.56
C ASN A 121 21.24 3.12 24.42
N ASP A 122 21.46 4.43 24.57
CA ASP A 122 21.09 5.44 23.57
C ASP A 122 21.76 5.26 22.20
N LYS A 123 22.82 4.44 22.11
CA LYS A 123 23.51 4.08 20.88
C LYS A 123 22.97 2.78 20.26
N GLY A 124 22.01 2.12 20.92
CA GLY A 124 21.45 0.84 20.51
C GLY A 124 22.31 -0.38 20.88
N GLU A 125 23.36 -0.21 21.71
CA GLU A 125 24.21 -1.31 22.17
C GLU A 125 23.50 -2.10 23.26
N PRO A 126 23.36 -3.44 23.13
CA PRO A 126 22.66 -4.26 24.11
C PRO A 126 23.55 -4.66 25.29
N ASN A 127 22.95 -4.78 26.50
CA ASN A 127 23.66 -5.27 27.68
C ASN A 127 23.98 -6.77 27.63
N TRP A 128 23.31 -7.53 26.78
CA TRP A 128 23.56 -8.98 26.56
C TRP A 128 24.65 -9.27 25.52
N ASN A 129 25.42 -8.26 25.12
CA ASN A 129 26.63 -8.48 24.32
C ASN A 129 27.79 -8.89 25.25
N PHE A 130 28.15 -10.16 25.24
CA PHE A 130 29.21 -10.74 26.06
C PHE A 130 30.59 -10.72 25.40
N GLY A 131 30.77 -9.91 24.32
CA GLY A 131 32.05 -9.78 23.61
C GLY A 131 32.32 -10.87 22.55
N GLY A 132 31.31 -11.61 22.16
CA GLY A 132 31.33 -12.52 21.00
C GLY A 132 31.23 -11.80 19.67
N PRO A 133 31.36 -12.51 18.53
CA PRO A 133 31.10 -11.94 17.20
C PRO A 133 29.68 -11.39 17.14
N ASP A 134 29.48 -10.34 16.31
CA ASP A 134 28.23 -9.62 16.12
C ASP A 134 27.05 -10.58 15.85
N PRO A 135 26.04 -10.66 16.74
CA PRO A 135 24.91 -11.59 16.57
C PRO A 135 24.18 -11.46 15.23
N ALA A 136 24.16 -10.26 14.64
CA ALA A 136 23.57 -10.05 13.32
C ALA A 136 24.42 -10.68 12.20
N LYS A 137 25.73 -10.74 12.36
CA LYS A 137 26.64 -11.42 11.41
C LYS A 137 26.63 -12.95 11.59
N GLU A 138 26.44 -13.43 12.83
CA GLU A 138 26.28 -14.86 13.09
C GLU A 138 24.93 -15.37 12.58
N ALA A 139 23.81 -14.68 12.85
CA ALA A 139 22.52 -15.05 12.31
C ALA A 139 22.50 -15.08 10.77
N ALA A 140 23.20 -14.16 10.10
CA ALA A 140 23.37 -14.19 8.65
C ALA A 140 24.24 -15.37 8.17
N LYS A 141 25.16 -15.86 9.02
CA LYS A 141 26.03 -17.01 8.75
C LYS A 141 25.34 -18.33 9.06
N GLU A 142 24.52 -18.37 10.11
CA GLU A 142 23.67 -19.52 10.47
C GLU A 142 22.55 -19.78 9.45
N ALA A 143 22.00 -18.73 8.84
CA ALA A 143 21.02 -18.87 7.76
C ALA A 143 21.58 -19.61 6.52
N THR A 144 22.90 -19.75 6.42
CA THR A 144 23.59 -20.45 5.32
C THR A 144 24.24 -21.77 5.71
N THR A 145 24.21 -22.17 7.00
CA THR A 145 24.83 -23.41 7.51
C THR A 145 23.78 -24.49 7.82
N PRO A 146 24.06 -25.79 7.57
CA PRO A 146 23.19 -26.87 8.00
C PRO A 146 23.01 -26.89 9.51
N ASP A 147 21.81 -27.22 9.92
CA ASP A 147 21.25 -27.27 11.26
C ASP A 147 22.19 -27.91 12.31
N ASN A 148 22.83 -27.11 13.15
CA ASN A 148 23.66 -27.53 14.28
C ASN A 148 22.85 -27.67 15.58
N ARG A 149 21.60 -28.18 15.51
CA ARG A 149 20.77 -28.42 16.71
C ARG A 149 21.43 -29.38 17.72
N GLY A 150 22.46 -30.11 17.29
CA GLY A 150 23.26 -30.97 18.17
C GLY A 150 23.93 -30.25 19.31
N ASP A 151 24.24 -28.95 19.17
CA ASP A 151 24.99 -28.16 20.15
C ASP A 151 24.10 -27.55 21.27
N ILE A 152 22.78 -27.59 21.13
CA ILE A 152 21.86 -27.12 22.15
C ILE A 152 21.61 -28.24 23.15
N PRO A 153 21.77 -27.97 24.49
CA PRO A 153 21.46 -28.98 25.51
C PRO A 153 20.03 -29.52 25.40
N ILE A 154 19.85 -30.82 25.65
CA ILE A 154 18.54 -31.42 25.74
C ILE A 154 17.94 -31.08 27.11
N ILE A 155 16.85 -30.31 27.14
CA ILE A 155 16.08 -30.00 28.34
C ILE A 155 14.71 -30.66 28.20
N GLU A 156 14.46 -31.73 28.97
CA GLU A 156 13.20 -32.48 28.89
C GLU A 156 12.06 -31.72 29.59
N ALA A 157 12.35 -31.08 30.73
CA ALA A 157 11.40 -30.23 31.45
C ALA A 157 12.07 -28.94 31.96
N LEU A 158 11.48 -27.78 31.66
CA LEU A 158 11.89 -26.51 32.19
C LEU A 158 10.70 -25.92 33.00
N ALA A 159 10.91 -25.74 34.30
CA ALA A 159 9.99 -25.06 35.18
C ALA A 159 10.52 -23.68 35.53
N VAL A 160 9.71 -22.67 35.36
CA VAL A 160 9.99 -21.28 35.78
C VAL A 160 8.87 -20.85 36.71
N GLU A 161 9.23 -20.50 37.94
CA GLU A 161 8.30 -20.05 38.96
C GLU A 161 8.62 -18.60 39.34
N GLU A 162 7.61 -17.73 39.36
CA GLU A 162 7.76 -16.29 39.72
C GLU A 162 8.82 -15.53 38.91
N GLY A 163 9.03 -15.91 37.64
CA GLY A 163 10.01 -15.28 36.77
C GLY A 163 9.56 -13.89 36.33
N ARG A 164 10.55 -13.03 36.08
CA ARG A 164 10.35 -11.66 35.61
C ARG A 164 11.36 -11.27 34.54
N ILE A 165 10.90 -10.72 33.43
CA ILE A 165 11.74 -10.24 32.34
C ILE A 165 11.39 -8.77 32.09
N ARG A 166 12.40 -7.89 32.17
CA ARG A 166 12.28 -6.49 31.80
C ARG A 166 13.09 -6.21 30.55
N TYR A 167 12.47 -5.55 29.56
CA TYR A 167 13.14 -5.10 28.35
C TYR A 167 13.04 -3.59 28.19
N ARG A 168 14.19 -2.89 28.03
CA ARG A 168 14.26 -1.42 27.82
C ARG A 168 15.05 -1.11 26.56
N ASP A 169 14.45 -0.27 25.70
CA ASP A 169 15.11 0.30 24.53
C ASP A 169 14.69 1.78 24.40
N PRO A 170 15.51 2.72 24.89
CA PRO A 170 15.20 4.15 24.87
C PRO A 170 15.04 4.71 23.45
N THR A 171 15.81 4.20 22.50
CA THR A 171 15.78 4.62 21.09
C THR A 171 14.43 4.32 20.45
N SER A 172 13.88 3.15 20.75
CA SER A 172 12.56 2.71 20.25
C SER A 172 11.41 3.09 21.20
N LYS A 173 11.73 3.73 22.36
CA LYS A 173 10.79 4.07 23.44
C LYS A 173 10.03 2.85 23.96
N ILE A 174 10.75 1.75 24.18
CA ILE A 174 10.21 0.50 24.69
C ILE A 174 10.63 0.33 26.13
N ASP A 175 9.70 0.05 27.03
CA ASP A 175 9.92 -0.38 28.42
C ASP A 175 8.82 -1.36 28.78
N ILE A 176 9.15 -2.65 28.79
CA ILE A 176 8.22 -3.76 29.01
C ILE A 176 8.67 -4.56 30.21
N ASP A 177 7.77 -4.85 31.10
CA ASP A 177 7.95 -5.72 32.25
C ASP A 177 6.96 -6.89 32.14
N SER A 178 7.49 -8.11 32.10
CA SER A 178 6.70 -9.33 31.92
C SER A 178 6.98 -10.34 33.02
N GLY A 179 5.92 -10.89 33.58
CA GLY A 179 5.98 -12.14 34.32
C GLY A 179 6.16 -13.32 33.36
N ILE A 180 6.92 -14.31 33.75
CA ILE A 180 7.04 -15.60 33.06
C ILE A 180 6.89 -16.74 34.04
N ASN A 181 5.97 -17.63 33.74
CA ASN A 181 5.73 -18.83 34.54
C ASN A 181 5.53 -20.03 33.61
N THR A 182 5.84 -21.21 34.12
CA THR A 182 5.45 -22.44 33.46
C THR A 182 4.39 -23.15 34.33
N ALA A 183 3.28 -23.53 33.68
CA ALA A 183 2.22 -24.30 34.32
C ALA A 183 2.23 -25.73 33.78
N VAL A 184 2.01 -26.70 34.64
CA VAL A 184 1.83 -28.10 34.19
C VAL A 184 0.44 -28.21 33.57
N GLY A 185 0.36 -28.43 32.25
CA GLY A 185 -0.88 -28.66 31.54
C GLY A 185 -1.56 -29.97 31.96
N GLY A 186 -2.81 -30.14 31.56
CA GLY A 186 -3.59 -31.34 31.87
C GLY A 186 -3.03 -32.65 31.33
N ASN A 187 -2.07 -32.60 30.41
CA ASN A 187 -1.32 -33.72 29.84
C ASN A 187 0.02 -33.99 30.58
N GLY A 188 0.34 -33.25 31.64
CA GLY A 188 1.58 -33.37 32.39
C GLY A 188 2.78 -32.60 31.79
N GLU A 189 2.59 -31.89 30.69
CA GLU A 189 3.63 -31.08 30.05
C GLU A 189 3.65 -29.66 30.63
N ALA A 190 4.87 -29.10 30.86
CA ALA A 190 5.03 -27.72 31.33
C ALA A 190 4.77 -26.72 30.18
N GLN A 191 3.66 -26.02 30.21
CA GLN A 191 3.30 -24.97 29.26
C GLN A 191 3.88 -23.62 29.70
N VAL A 192 4.27 -22.79 28.75
CA VAL A 192 4.78 -21.46 29.01
C VAL A 192 3.63 -20.46 29.04
N HIS A 193 3.53 -19.72 30.13
CA HIS A 193 2.66 -18.55 30.25
C HIS A 193 3.50 -17.30 30.50
N LEU A 194 3.29 -16.27 29.69
CA LEU A 194 3.93 -14.97 29.84
C LEU A 194 2.85 -13.89 29.85
N ASP A 195 2.88 -13.05 30.88
CA ASP A 195 2.06 -11.85 30.97
C ASP A 195 2.96 -10.61 31.13
N GLY A 196 2.70 -9.59 30.32
CA GLY A 196 3.55 -8.40 30.28
C GLY A 196 2.74 -7.12 30.13
N ASN A 197 3.29 -6.06 30.68
CA ASN A 197 2.75 -4.72 30.52
C ASN A 197 3.89 -3.69 30.47
N GLY A 198 3.57 -2.49 30.01
CA GLY A 198 4.57 -1.43 29.94
C GLY A 198 4.24 -0.40 28.87
N ASN A 199 5.28 0.11 28.23
CA ASN A 199 5.19 1.04 27.12
C ASN A 199 5.91 0.48 25.89
N PHE A 200 5.28 0.57 24.74
CA PHE A 200 5.86 0.22 23.46
C PHE A 200 5.68 1.41 22.49
N ALA A 201 6.78 1.93 21.96
CA ALA A 201 6.81 3.14 21.13
C ALA A 201 6.09 4.34 21.78
N GLY A 202 6.17 4.47 23.13
CA GLY A 202 5.53 5.52 23.90
C GLY A 202 4.02 5.34 24.14
N LYS A 203 3.45 4.18 23.79
CA LYS A 203 2.04 3.84 24.01
C LYS A 203 1.92 2.74 25.08
N PRO A 204 0.85 2.73 25.90
CA PRO A 204 0.59 1.61 26.82
C PRO A 204 0.57 0.27 26.06
N PHE A 205 1.22 -0.73 26.64
CA PHE A 205 1.37 -2.07 26.07
C PHE A 205 0.91 -3.13 27.05
N THR A 206 0.22 -4.14 26.56
CA THR A 206 -0.09 -5.37 27.29
C THR A 206 0.15 -6.57 26.38
N LEU A 207 0.65 -7.66 26.95
CA LEU A 207 0.98 -8.91 26.24
C LEU A 207 0.60 -10.10 27.11
N VAL A 208 -0.09 -11.07 26.53
CA VAL A 208 -0.29 -12.39 27.11
C VAL A 208 0.11 -13.42 26.05
N VAL A 209 0.99 -14.33 26.42
CA VAL A 209 1.43 -15.43 25.55
C VAL A 209 1.23 -16.75 26.29
N ASP A 210 0.48 -17.64 25.67
CA ASP A 210 0.38 -19.04 26.05
C ASP A 210 1.08 -19.88 24.99
N GLY A 211 2.08 -20.65 25.35
CA GLY A 211 2.86 -21.50 24.46
C GLY A 211 2.91 -22.94 24.92
N GLY A 212 3.31 -23.84 24.03
CA GLY A 212 3.61 -25.23 24.36
C GLY A 212 4.82 -25.36 25.29
N SER A 213 5.19 -26.59 25.62
CA SER A 213 6.40 -26.83 26.40
C SER A 213 7.67 -26.42 25.63
N LEU A 214 8.63 -25.80 26.33
CA LEU A 214 9.89 -25.35 25.73
C LEU A 214 10.74 -26.50 25.15
N GLN A 215 10.54 -27.73 25.62
CA GLN A 215 11.18 -28.92 25.03
C GLN A 215 10.80 -29.09 23.54
N TYR A 216 9.62 -28.67 23.13
CA TYR A 216 9.14 -28.76 21.76
C TYR A 216 9.79 -27.75 20.79
N LEU A 217 10.56 -26.80 21.31
CA LEU A 217 11.30 -25.87 20.47
C LEU A 217 12.46 -26.57 19.73
N ARG A 218 12.99 -27.68 20.29
CA ARG A 218 14.14 -28.40 19.73
C ARG A 218 13.75 -29.62 18.87
N ASP A 219 13.04 -30.59 19.46
CA ASP A 219 12.81 -31.91 18.89
C ASP A 219 11.35 -32.30 19.05
N ASN A 220 10.51 -31.90 18.09
CA ASN A 220 9.12 -32.29 18.20
C ASN A 220 8.52 -32.73 16.86
N PRO A 221 7.91 -33.93 16.84
CA PRO A 221 7.09 -34.36 15.71
C PRO A 221 5.74 -33.63 15.64
N LYS A 222 5.40 -32.80 16.65
CA LYS A 222 4.14 -32.04 16.73
C LYS A 222 4.39 -30.54 16.57
N PRO A 223 3.55 -29.81 15.82
CA PRO A 223 3.63 -28.35 15.74
C PRO A 223 3.50 -27.71 17.12
N TYR A 224 4.31 -26.69 17.38
CA TYR A 224 4.33 -25.91 18.62
C TYR A 224 3.09 -25.03 18.71
N PRO A 225 2.17 -25.24 19.66
CA PRO A 225 1.00 -24.40 19.82
C PRO A 225 1.38 -23.05 20.41
N ILE A 226 0.76 -21.98 19.92
CA ILE A 226 0.97 -20.62 20.43
C ILE A 226 -0.34 -19.84 20.40
N LYS A 227 -0.59 -19.08 21.44
CA LYS A 227 -1.65 -18.10 21.54
C LYS A 227 -1.07 -16.81 22.08
N VAL A 228 -1.28 -15.70 21.38
CA VAL A 228 -0.81 -14.36 21.73
C VAL A 228 -1.98 -13.41 21.71
N GLU A 229 -2.13 -12.66 22.81
CA GLU A 229 -3.02 -11.52 22.90
C GLU A 229 -2.18 -10.30 23.27
N ALA A 230 -2.15 -9.29 22.41
CA ALA A 230 -1.36 -8.08 22.62
C ALA A 230 -2.18 -6.83 22.34
N ALA A 231 -1.91 -5.77 23.09
CA ALA A 231 -2.45 -4.44 22.81
C ALA A 231 -1.37 -3.38 22.95
N VAL A 232 -1.34 -2.43 22.01
CA VAL A 232 -0.46 -1.25 22.02
C VAL A 232 -1.32 -0.03 21.77
N GLY A 233 -1.56 0.77 22.80
CA GLY A 233 -2.53 1.86 22.74
C GLY A 233 -3.92 1.33 22.41
N LYS A 234 -4.45 1.70 21.25
CA LYS A 234 -5.76 1.22 20.75
C LYS A 234 -5.66 0.05 19.76
N THR A 235 -4.46 -0.29 19.32
CA THR A 235 -4.22 -1.47 18.46
C THR A 235 -4.26 -2.73 19.30
N LYS A 236 -5.06 -3.71 18.89
CA LYS A 236 -5.20 -5.02 19.52
C LYS A 236 -4.86 -6.10 18.50
N GLY A 237 -4.09 -7.09 18.92
CA GLY A 237 -3.73 -8.26 18.13
C GLY A 237 -4.07 -9.54 18.89
N LYS A 238 -4.61 -10.51 18.15
CA LYS A 238 -4.80 -11.87 18.63
C LYS A 238 -4.22 -12.82 17.57
N ILE A 239 -3.37 -13.73 18.02
CA ILE A 239 -2.74 -14.75 17.19
C ILE A 239 -2.96 -16.09 17.88
N GLU A 240 -3.40 -17.11 17.16
CA GLU A 240 -3.64 -18.45 17.71
C GLU A 240 -3.39 -19.50 16.63
N GLY A 241 -2.67 -20.56 16.98
CA GLY A 241 -2.38 -21.65 16.07
C GLY A 241 -1.12 -22.41 16.42
N SER A 242 -0.34 -22.80 15.43
CA SER A 242 0.85 -23.60 15.65
C SER A 242 1.97 -23.29 14.66
N ILE A 243 3.19 -23.65 15.04
CA ILE A 243 4.40 -23.50 14.21
C ILE A 243 5.14 -24.84 14.22
N ALA A 244 5.36 -25.42 13.03
CA ALA A 244 6.02 -26.74 12.96
C ALA A 244 7.49 -26.69 13.39
N GLU A 245 8.24 -25.66 12.93
CA GLU A 245 9.63 -25.41 13.31
C GLU A 245 9.78 -24.00 13.89
N PRO A 246 9.51 -23.81 15.19
CA PRO A 246 9.44 -22.46 15.80
C PRO A 246 10.74 -21.66 15.68
N VAL A 247 11.90 -22.31 15.80
CA VAL A 247 13.23 -21.65 15.71
C VAL A 247 13.49 -21.09 14.33
N LYS A 248 13.03 -21.75 13.28
CA LYS A 248 13.16 -21.30 11.89
C LYS A 248 11.94 -20.51 11.39
N LEU A 249 10.87 -20.47 12.17
CA LEU A 249 9.56 -19.96 11.79
C LEU A 249 9.02 -20.66 10.52
N GLU A 250 9.29 -21.96 10.34
CA GLU A 250 8.75 -22.74 9.23
C GLU A 250 7.50 -23.51 9.62
N GLY A 251 6.61 -23.77 8.64
CA GLY A 251 5.34 -24.41 8.89
C GLY A 251 4.45 -23.60 9.83
N VAL A 252 4.47 -22.29 9.68
CA VAL A 252 3.58 -21.37 10.41
C VAL A 252 2.15 -21.57 9.94
N ASP A 253 1.24 -21.78 10.88
CA ASP A 253 -0.19 -21.97 10.68
C ASP A 253 -0.95 -21.23 11.79
N LEU A 254 -1.23 -19.94 11.57
CA LEU A 254 -1.72 -19.01 12.58
C LEU A 254 -2.97 -18.30 12.11
N SER A 255 -4.02 -18.34 12.90
CA SER A 255 -5.14 -17.41 12.80
C SER A 255 -4.74 -16.07 13.42
N VAL A 256 -4.85 -14.99 12.66
CA VAL A 256 -4.45 -13.65 13.07
C VAL A 256 -5.67 -12.73 13.00
N ALA A 257 -5.87 -11.94 14.05
CA ALA A 257 -6.85 -10.85 14.08
C ALA A 257 -6.19 -9.59 14.62
N LEU A 258 -6.27 -8.49 13.86
CA LEU A 258 -5.74 -7.18 14.19
C LEU A 258 -6.85 -6.14 14.12
N SER A 259 -6.89 -5.20 15.06
CA SER A 259 -7.81 -4.07 15.03
C SER A 259 -7.18 -2.85 15.69
N GLY A 260 -7.56 -1.66 15.25
CA GLY A 260 -7.04 -0.41 15.79
C GLY A 260 -7.62 0.81 15.09
N ASP A 261 -7.21 1.99 15.55
CA ASP A 261 -7.65 3.27 14.98
C ASP A 261 -6.87 3.63 13.70
N ASP A 262 -5.61 3.24 13.60
CA ASP A 262 -4.71 3.55 12.47
C ASP A 262 -3.75 2.38 12.21
N LEU A 263 -3.71 1.89 10.98
CA LEU A 263 -2.84 0.78 10.59
C LEU A 263 -1.34 1.16 10.68
N SER A 264 -1.01 2.44 10.58
CA SER A 264 0.37 2.90 10.76
C SER A 264 0.93 2.64 12.16
N ASP A 265 0.07 2.44 13.16
CA ASP A 265 0.48 2.06 14.52
C ASP A 265 1.07 0.64 14.60
N VAL A 266 0.83 -0.20 13.60
CA VAL A 266 1.40 -1.56 13.51
C VAL A 266 2.85 -1.53 13.01
N PHE A 267 3.25 -0.48 12.30
CA PHE A 267 4.59 -0.36 11.72
C PHE A 267 5.74 -0.54 12.72
N PRO A 268 5.74 0.12 13.90
CA PRO A 268 6.81 -0.05 14.88
C PRO A 268 6.94 -1.48 15.40
N ILE A 269 5.84 -2.26 15.33
CA ILE A 269 5.78 -3.64 15.83
C ILE A 269 6.33 -4.60 14.79
N LEU A 270 5.94 -4.44 13.51
CA LEU A 270 6.24 -5.38 12.44
C LEU A 270 7.41 -4.95 11.55
N GLY A 271 7.90 -3.71 11.67
CA GLY A 271 8.94 -3.16 10.79
C GLY A 271 8.49 -2.94 9.34
N ILE A 272 7.19 -3.13 9.05
CA ILE A 272 6.61 -2.98 7.71
C ILE A 272 5.94 -1.61 7.61
N PRO A 273 6.35 -0.72 6.68
CA PRO A 273 5.70 0.57 6.50
C PRO A 273 4.22 0.39 6.15
N ALA A 274 3.35 0.75 7.08
CA ALA A 274 1.91 0.75 6.87
C ALA A 274 1.39 2.17 6.64
N PRO A 275 0.40 2.38 5.77
CA PRO A 275 -0.19 3.68 5.54
C PRO A 275 -1.05 4.11 6.74
N LYS A 276 -1.25 5.42 6.88
CA LYS A 276 -2.29 5.94 7.77
C LYS A 276 -3.65 5.53 7.25
N THR A 277 -4.50 5.04 8.14
CA THR A 277 -5.84 4.60 7.81
C THR A 277 -6.88 5.15 8.79
N ARG A 278 -8.15 5.00 8.44
CA ARG A 278 -9.26 5.04 9.40
C ARG A 278 -9.26 3.79 10.26
N PRO A 279 -10.09 3.72 11.31
CA PRO A 279 -10.20 2.53 12.15
C PRO A 279 -10.35 1.27 11.30
N TYR A 280 -9.59 0.24 11.69
CA TYR A 280 -9.50 -1.00 10.91
C TYR A 280 -9.72 -2.23 11.78
N SER A 281 -10.15 -3.30 11.15
CA SER A 281 -10.13 -4.66 11.65
C SER A 281 -9.80 -5.62 10.52
N ILE A 282 -8.82 -6.48 10.71
CA ILE A 282 -8.36 -7.46 9.71
C ILE A 282 -8.20 -8.79 10.40
N ALA A 283 -8.77 -9.84 9.83
CA ALA A 283 -8.58 -11.21 10.28
C ALA A 283 -8.28 -12.11 9.08
N GLY A 284 -7.56 -13.20 9.32
CA GLY A 284 -7.19 -14.17 8.30
C GLY A 284 -6.23 -15.22 8.83
N HIS A 285 -5.70 -16.01 7.95
CA HIS A 285 -4.82 -17.12 8.23
C HIS A 285 -3.42 -16.84 7.69
N LEU A 286 -2.44 -16.79 8.59
CA LEU A 286 -1.04 -16.53 8.26
C LEU A 286 -0.28 -17.84 8.18
N GLY A 287 0.25 -18.14 7.01
CA GLY A 287 1.14 -19.27 6.76
C GLY A 287 2.51 -18.81 6.28
N ARG A 288 3.52 -19.66 6.46
CA ARG A 288 4.86 -19.45 5.91
C ARG A 288 5.44 -20.74 5.36
N GLU A 289 5.96 -20.66 4.13
CA GLU A 289 6.73 -21.72 3.48
C GLU A 289 8.03 -21.11 2.92
N GLY A 290 9.16 -21.48 3.46
CA GLY A 290 10.45 -20.91 3.11
C GLY A 290 10.45 -19.38 3.27
N THR A 291 10.64 -18.65 2.17
CA THR A 291 10.66 -17.16 2.17
C THR A 291 9.29 -16.53 1.93
N VAL A 292 8.26 -17.34 1.66
CA VAL A 292 6.93 -16.86 1.27
C VAL A 292 6.00 -16.85 2.47
N TRP A 293 5.55 -15.68 2.84
CA TRP A 293 4.46 -15.45 3.79
C TRP A 293 3.14 -15.35 3.05
N ARG A 294 2.13 -16.11 3.47
CA ARG A 294 0.77 -16.09 2.92
C ARG A 294 -0.22 -15.62 3.96
N PHE A 295 -1.14 -14.80 3.54
CA PHE A 295 -2.28 -14.39 4.35
C PHE A 295 -3.56 -14.75 3.60
N ASP A 296 -4.13 -15.88 3.94
CA ASP A 296 -5.28 -16.47 3.27
C ASP A 296 -6.57 -16.17 4.03
N GLY A 297 -7.70 -16.20 3.31
CA GLY A 297 -9.01 -15.95 3.90
C GLY A 297 -9.12 -14.58 4.56
N MET A 298 -8.33 -13.60 4.09
CA MET A 298 -8.37 -12.25 4.63
C MET A 298 -9.78 -11.69 4.58
N ASN A 299 -10.25 -11.21 5.71
CA ASN A 299 -11.49 -10.48 5.86
C ASN A 299 -11.22 -9.25 6.73
N GLY A 300 -11.37 -8.07 6.15
CA GLY A 300 -11.01 -6.83 6.79
C GLY A 300 -12.01 -5.72 6.53
N LYS A 301 -11.94 -4.71 7.40
CA LYS A 301 -12.60 -3.42 7.24
C LYS A 301 -11.57 -2.32 7.48
N VAL A 302 -11.65 -1.25 6.71
CA VAL A 302 -10.90 -0.01 6.90
C VAL A 302 -11.88 1.13 6.71
N GLY A 303 -12.21 1.86 7.79
CA GLY A 303 -13.30 2.82 7.74
C GLY A 303 -14.63 2.17 7.37
N GLU A 304 -15.21 2.62 6.26
CA GLU A 304 -16.43 2.04 5.68
C GLU A 304 -16.18 0.95 4.63
N SER A 305 -14.93 0.81 4.20
CA SER A 305 -14.52 -0.16 3.18
C SER A 305 -14.38 -1.55 3.75
N ASP A 306 -14.86 -2.56 3.02
CA ASP A 306 -14.52 -3.95 3.26
C ASP A 306 -13.41 -4.40 2.31
N LEU A 307 -12.60 -5.35 2.76
CA LEU A 307 -11.52 -5.94 1.96
C LEU A 307 -11.42 -7.42 2.29
N SER A 308 -11.46 -8.26 1.28
CA SER A 308 -11.32 -9.71 1.43
C SER A 308 -10.45 -10.30 0.32
N GLY A 309 -9.88 -11.48 0.58
CA GLY A 309 -9.07 -12.16 -0.42
C GLY A 309 -7.85 -12.87 0.14
N THR A 310 -6.80 -12.92 -0.66
CA THR A 310 -5.52 -13.55 -0.33
C THR A 310 -4.37 -12.63 -0.70
N MET A 311 -3.32 -12.65 0.12
CA MET A 311 -2.06 -11.95 -0.16
C MET A 311 -0.88 -12.88 0.14
N ALA A 312 0.21 -12.72 -0.60
CA ALA A 312 1.47 -13.34 -0.27
C ALA A 312 2.63 -12.36 -0.47
N VAL A 313 3.66 -12.51 0.36
CA VAL A 313 4.89 -11.70 0.29
C VAL A 313 6.07 -12.65 0.27
N ASP A 314 6.81 -12.66 -0.82
CA ASP A 314 8.09 -13.38 -0.92
C ASP A 314 9.24 -12.43 -0.56
N THR A 315 9.99 -12.79 0.47
CA THR A 315 11.15 -12.05 0.98
C THR A 315 12.50 -12.65 0.56
N GLY A 316 12.50 -13.73 -0.24
CA GLY A 316 13.71 -14.45 -0.65
C GLY A 316 14.56 -13.75 -1.71
N GLY A 317 14.04 -12.69 -2.35
CA GLY A 317 14.76 -11.88 -3.32
C GLY A 317 15.40 -10.63 -2.72
N GLY A 318 16.15 -9.88 -3.53
CA GLY A 318 16.72 -8.59 -3.13
C GLY A 318 15.66 -7.51 -2.83
N LYS A 319 14.40 -7.75 -3.25
CA LYS A 319 13.23 -6.93 -2.97
C LYS A 319 12.03 -7.82 -2.64
N PRO A 320 11.16 -7.41 -1.71
CA PRO A 320 9.93 -8.16 -1.44
C PRO A 320 9.03 -8.14 -2.68
N LYS A 321 8.46 -9.30 -3.00
CA LYS A 321 7.46 -9.46 -4.05
C LYS A 321 6.10 -9.73 -3.43
N ILE A 322 5.15 -8.83 -3.69
CA ILE A 322 3.78 -8.90 -3.18
C ILE A 322 2.88 -9.46 -4.27
N THR A 323 2.13 -10.51 -3.97
CA THR A 323 1.09 -11.04 -4.85
C THR A 323 -0.25 -11.09 -4.14
N GLY A 324 -1.36 -10.95 -4.86
CA GLY A 324 -2.67 -10.99 -4.21
C GLY A 324 -3.86 -11.00 -5.14
N ASN A 325 -4.96 -11.52 -4.60
CA ASN A 325 -6.28 -11.43 -5.20
C ASN A 325 -7.23 -10.82 -4.16
N LEU A 326 -7.60 -9.57 -4.36
CA LEU A 326 -8.38 -8.81 -3.41
C LEU A 326 -9.75 -8.47 -3.99
N THR A 327 -10.76 -8.50 -3.15
CA THR A 327 -12.12 -8.14 -3.48
C THR A 327 -12.72 -7.22 -2.42
N SER A 328 -13.56 -6.28 -2.84
CA SER A 328 -14.32 -5.39 -1.98
C SER A 328 -15.76 -5.29 -2.50
N LYS A 329 -16.73 -5.37 -1.61
CA LYS A 329 -18.13 -5.10 -1.94
C LYS A 329 -18.43 -3.62 -1.90
N LYS A 330 -17.88 -2.93 -0.89
CA LYS A 330 -17.95 -1.48 -0.73
C LYS A 330 -16.55 -0.92 -0.46
N LEU A 331 -16.09 -0.02 -1.31
CA LEU A 331 -14.81 0.67 -1.18
C LEU A 331 -15.04 2.18 -1.19
N ALA A 332 -14.77 2.86 -0.10
CA ALA A 332 -14.71 4.31 -0.08
C ALA A 332 -13.28 4.77 -0.40
N ALA A 333 -13.09 5.53 -1.46
CA ALA A 333 -11.76 5.97 -1.90
C ALA A 333 -11.01 6.78 -0.82
N VAL A 334 -11.74 7.45 0.07
CA VAL A 334 -11.18 8.18 1.22
C VAL A 334 -10.48 7.25 2.22
N ASP A 335 -10.94 6.01 2.37
CA ASP A 335 -10.31 5.02 3.25
C ASP A 335 -8.97 4.53 2.70
N MET A 336 -8.80 4.63 1.38
CA MET A 336 -7.57 4.27 0.67
C MET A 336 -6.60 5.45 0.52
N ALA A 337 -6.96 6.64 1.00
CA ALA A 337 -6.17 7.86 0.85
C ALA A 337 -4.73 7.71 1.36
N GLY A 338 -4.52 7.02 2.47
CA GLY A 338 -3.19 6.78 3.03
C GLY A 338 -2.27 5.95 2.13
N PHE A 339 -2.82 5.05 1.32
CA PHE A 339 -2.04 4.24 0.38
C PHE A 339 -1.44 5.08 -0.75
N ILE A 340 -2.07 6.19 -1.10
CA ILE A 340 -1.58 7.16 -2.09
C ILE A 340 -0.86 8.36 -1.44
N GLY A 341 -0.62 8.32 -0.11
CA GLY A 341 0.08 9.37 0.61
C GLY A 341 -0.79 10.55 1.06
N ALA A 342 -2.11 10.44 0.94
CA ALA A 342 -3.06 11.43 1.44
C ALA A 342 -3.54 11.10 2.87
N SER A 343 -4.01 12.09 3.62
CA SER A 343 -4.56 11.85 4.97
C SER A 343 -6.00 11.36 4.89
N PRO A 344 -6.35 10.26 5.59
CA PRO A 344 -7.71 9.74 5.60
C PRO A 344 -8.71 10.63 6.37
N GLU A 345 -8.22 11.54 7.22
CA GLU A 345 -9.08 12.47 7.97
C GLU A 345 -9.52 13.71 7.16
N GLY A 346 -9.06 13.86 5.93
CA GLY A 346 -9.32 15.07 5.13
C GLY A 346 -8.67 16.35 5.70
N LYS A 347 -7.97 16.25 6.82
CA LYS A 347 -7.26 17.34 7.51
C LYS A 347 -5.74 17.30 7.34
N GLY A 348 -5.23 16.37 6.54
CA GLY A 348 -3.79 16.30 6.27
C GLY A 348 -3.43 17.09 5.05
N ASP A 349 -2.22 17.61 5.03
CA ASP A 349 -1.48 18.35 4.01
C ASP A 349 -1.77 18.01 2.53
N TYR A 350 -3.06 18.04 2.13
CA TYR A 350 -3.32 18.52 0.79
C TYR A 350 -2.77 19.93 0.79
N PRO A 351 -1.83 20.27 -0.08
CA PRO A 351 -1.47 21.67 -0.24
C PRO A 351 -2.80 22.40 -0.30
N THR A 352 -2.98 23.31 0.66
CA THR A 352 -4.19 24.13 0.83
C THR A 352 -4.68 24.45 -0.55
N LYS A 353 -5.93 24.05 -0.89
CA LYS A 353 -6.56 24.49 -2.12
C LYS A 353 -6.33 26.00 -2.17
N THR A 354 -5.34 26.44 -2.92
CA THR A 354 -5.38 27.81 -3.39
C THR A 354 -6.69 27.88 -4.13
N PRO A 355 -7.57 28.83 -3.85
CA PRO A 355 -8.92 28.89 -4.43
C PRO A 355 -8.93 28.73 -5.95
N ASP A 356 -7.81 28.95 -6.60
CA ASP A 356 -7.63 28.99 -8.04
C ASP A 356 -7.02 27.69 -8.64
N ARG A 357 -6.57 26.71 -7.83
CA ARG A 357 -5.96 25.46 -8.33
C ARG A 357 -6.76 24.23 -7.97
N ILE A 358 -7.01 23.38 -8.98
CA ILE A 358 -7.78 22.14 -8.83
C ILE A 358 -6.93 20.87 -9.06
N ILE A 359 -5.79 20.99 -9.76
CA ILE A 359 -4.90 19.86 -10.04
C ILE A 359 -3.98 19.61 -8.83
N PRO A 360 -3.95 18.38 -8.27
CA PRO A 360 -3.13 18.08 -7.11
C PRO A 360 -1.63 18.19 -7.41
N SER A 361 -0.88 18.87 -6.55
CA SER A 361 0.60 18.93 -6.59
C SER A 361 1.26 17.84 -5.73
N THR A 362 0.56 16.73 -5.47
CA THR A 362 1.06 15.61 -4.68
C THR A 362 2.26 14.95 -5.38
N PRO A 363 3.41 14.80 -4.70
CA PRO A 363 4.58 14.12 -5.26
C PRO A 363 4.32 12.65 -5.53
N VAL A 364 4.88 12.14 -6.64
CA VAL A 364 4.87 10.71 -6.93
C VAL A 364 5.91 10.03 -6.03
N PRO A 365 5.54 9.02 -5.21
CA PRO A 365 6.43 8.39 -4.24
C PRO A 365 7.38 7.38 -4.92
N LEU A 366 8.38 7.86 -5.66
CA LEU A 366 9.27 7.04 -6.49
C LEU A 366 10.05 5.99 -5.70
N GLU A 367 10.48 6.31 -4.46
CA GLU A 367 11.19 5.36 -3.61
C GLU A 367 10.31 4.15 -3.27
N LYS A 368 9.03 4.39 -2.93
CA LYS A 368 8.09 3.30 -2.64
C LYS A 368 7.87 2.39 -3.85
N LEU A 369 7.83 2.97 -5.06
CA LEU A 369 7.69 2.20 -6.30
C LEU A 369 8.93 1.33 -6.62
N ARG A 370 10.09 1.66 -6.09
CA ARG A 370 11.36 0.92 -6.37
C ARG A 370 11.68 -0.15 -5.34
N ASN A 371 11.10 -0.07 -4.15
CA ASN A 371 11.49 -0.88 -3.01
C ASN A 371 10.74 -2.22 -2.91
N ALA A 372 9.75 -2.45 -3.76
CA ALA A 372 9.01 -3.71 -3.81
C ALA A 372 8.53 -3.98 -5.24
N ASP A 373 8.34 -5.25 -5.56
CA ASP A 373 7.60 -5.68 -6.74
C ASP A 373 6.19 -6.15 -6.33
N MET A 374 5.20 -6.01 -7.22
CA MET A 374 3.81 -6.34 -6.91
C MET A 374 3.09 -6.93 -8.12
N ASP A 375 2.20 -7.91 -7.88
CA ASP A 375 1.24 -8.45 -8.85
C ASP A 375 -0.08 -8.68 -8.12
N VAL A 376 -0.98 -7.70 -8.17
CA VAL A 376 -2.24 -7.70 -7.42
C VAL A 376 -3.42 -7.54 -8.36
N LYS A 377 -4.38 -8.45 -8.25
CA LYS A 377 -5.69 -8.35 -8.89
C LYS A 377 -6.69 -7.84 -7.86
N PHE A 378 -7.39 -6.78 -8.22
CA PHE A 378 -8.41 -6.17 -7.37
C PHE A 378 -9.76 -6.11 -8.08
N ARG A 379 -10.83 -6.44 -7.36
CA ARG A 379 -12.22 -6.28 -7.81
C ARG A 379 -13.04 -5.54 -6.76
N GLY A 380 -13.62 -4.40 -7.13
CA GLY A 380 -14.50 -3.61 -6.29
C GLY A 380 -15.89 -3.55 -6.90
N GLN A 381 -16.94 -3.95 -6.15
CA GLN A 381 -18.32 -3.94 -6.67
C GLN A 381 -18.92 -2.53 -6.63
N HIS A 382 -18.68 -1.80 -5.54
CA HIS A 382 -19.20 -0.46 -5.32
C HIS A 382 -18.08 0.42 -4.75
N VAL A 383 -17.65 1.41 -5.54
CA VAL A 383 -16.51 2.27 -5.18
C VAL A 383 -17.00 3.71 -5.09
N GLU A 384 -17.02 4.26 -3.88
CA GLU A 384 -17.36 5.65 -3.60
C GLU A 384 -16.13 6.53 -3.81
N ALA A 385 -16.12 7.30 -4.89
CA ALA A 385 -15.05 8.24 -5.23
C ALA A 385 -15.51 9.69 -5.02
N PRO A 386 -14.61 10.67 -4.83
CA PRO A 386 -14.98 12.07 -4.64
C PRO A 386 -15.80 12.69 -5.79
N PHE A 387 -15.73 12.09 -6.97
CA PHE A 387 -16.41 12.53 -8.19
C PHE A 387 -17.66 11.69 -8.53
N GLY A 388 -18.03 10.73 -7.70
CA GLY A 388 -19.20 9.88 -7.88
C GLY A 388 -18.97 8.42 -7.56
N VAL A 389 -20.01 7.62 -7.74
CA VAL A 389 -19.96 6.18 -7.52
C VAL A 389 -19.51 5.45 -8.77
N LEU A 390 -18.56 4.56 -8.61
CA LEU A 390 -18.06 3.65 -9.63
C LEU A 390 -18.49 2.23 -9.29
N ASP A 391 -18.94 1.50 -10.30
CA ASP A 391 -19.35 0.11 -10.16
C ASP A 391 -18.34 -0.80 -10.85
N ASP A 392 -18.26 -2.07 -10.43
CA ASP A 392 -17.45 -3.12 -11.10
C ASP A 392 -16.02 -2.73 -11.43
N LEU A 393 -15.31 -2.11 -10.48
CA LEU A 393 -13.87 -1.88 -10.63
C LEU A 393 -13.13 -3.21 -10.74
N ASN A 394 -12.39 -3.38 -11.83
CA ASN A 394 -11.50 -4.51 -12.07
C ASN A 394 -10.13 -3.97 -12.48
N ALA A 395 -9.13 -4.20 -11.65
CA ALA A 395 -7.78 -3.74 -11.88
C ALA A 395 -6.78 -4.90 -11.67
N HIS A 396 -5.89 -5.09 -12.62
CA HIS A 396 -4.72 -5.91 -12.44
C HIS A 396 -3.50 -4.99 -12.43
N VAL A 397 -2.90 -4.85 -11.26
CA VAL A 397 -1.81 -3.91 -11.01
C VAL A 397 -0.51 -4.69 -10.85
N LYS A 398 0.45 -4.41 -11.71
CA LYS A 398 1.81 -4.94 -11.66
C LYS A 398 2.79 -3.81 -11.38
N LEU A 399 3.69 -4.03 -10.45
CA LEU A 399 4.82 -3.16 -10.16
C LEU A 399 6.10 -3.97 -10.32
N GLU A 400 6.90 -3.61 -11.30
CA GLU A 400 8.16 -4.29 -11.61
C GLU A 400 9.25 -3.23 -11.81
N ASN A 401 10.29 -3.27 -10.98
CA ASN A 401 11.42 -2.34 -11.08
C ASN A 401 11.03 -0.85 -11.13
N GLY A 402 10.03 -0.46 -10.35
CA GLY A 402 9.55 0.93 -10.29
C GLY A 402 8.54 1.31 -11.37
N LYS A 403 8.17 0.37 -12.26
CA LYS A 403 7.16 0.57 -13.29
C LYS A 403 5.85 -0.05 -12.86
N LEU A 404 4.86 0.79 -12.56
CA LEU A 404 3.50 0.40 -12.20
C LEU A 404 2.64 0.32 -13.47
N THR A 405 2.05 -0.83 -13.73
CA THR A 405 1.15 -1.06 -14.85
C THR A 405 -0.21 -1.52 -14.33
N ALA A 406 -1.28 -0.81 -14.67
CA ALA A 406 -2.65 -1.25 -14.45
C ALA A 406 -3.23 -1.73 -15.80
N ASP A 407 -3.33 -3.04 -15.98
CA ASP A 407 -3.79 -3.68 -17.21
C ASP A 407 -4.38 -5.09 -16.94
N PRO A 408 -5.70 -5.32 -17.13
CA PRO A 408 -6.69 -4.30 -17.44
C PRO A 408 -6.99 -3.37 -16.26
N LEU A 409 -7.31 -2.12 -16.56
CA LEU A 409 -8.02 -1.20 -15.68
C LEU A 409 -9.41 -1.01 -16.26
N ALA A 410 -10.45 -1.41 -15.54
CA ALA A 410 -11.82 -1.28 -16.00
C ALA A 410 -12.73 -0.93 -14.84
N LEU A 411 -13.61 0.02 -15.06
CA LEU A 411 -14.58 0.45 -14.05
C LEU A 411 -15.92 0.76 -14.72
N GLY A 412 -17.00 0.38 -14.05
CA GLY A 412 -18.35 0.78 -14.39
C GLY A 412 -18.63 2.19 -13.87
N VAL A 413 -19.24 3.02 -14.69
CA VAL A 413 -19.61 4.37 -14.30
C VAL A 413 -20.86 4.79 -15.05
N GLY A 414 -21.87 5.27 -14.32
CA GLY A 414 -23.11 5.75 -14.94
C GLY A 414 -23.78 4.71 -15.86
N GLY A 415 -23.72 3.42 -15.53
CA GLY A 415 -24.25 2.33 -16.35
C GLY A 415 -23.47 2.05 -17.64
N GLY A 416 -22.35 2.74 -17.88
CA GLY A 416 -21.38 2.49 -18.92
C GLY A 416 -20.06 1.94 -18.36
N ARG A 417 -19.00 2.01 -19.15
CA ARG A 417 -17.69 1.47 -18.77
C ARG A 417 -16.55 2.38 -19.23
N ILE A 418 -15.55 2.55 -18.36
CA ILE A 418 -14.23 3.08 -18.72
C ILE A 418 -13.23 1.93 -18.61
N ALA A 419 -12.45 1.68 -19.66
CA ALA A 419 -11.48 0.60 -19.64
C ALA A 419 -10.24 0.94 -20.46
N GLY A 420 -9.10 0.36 -20.08
CA GLY A 420 -7.85 0.55 -20.79
C GLY A 420 -6.63 0.17 -19.96
N THR A 421 -5.51 0.81 -20.29
CA THR A 421 -4.23 0.58 -19.63
C THR A 421 -3.64 1.90 -19.18
N THR A 422 -3.09 1.93 -17.96
CA THR A 422 -2.32 3.05 -17.45
C THR A 422 -0.97 2.53 -16.93
N VAL A 423 0.11 3.19 -17.32
CA VAL A 423 1.48 2.89 -16.92
C VAL A 423 2.09 4.12 -16.28
N LEU A 424 2.59 3.97 -15.05
CA LEU A 424 3.38 4.96 -14.34
C LEU A 424 4.78 4.40 -14.13
N ASP A 425 5.76 4.96 -14.84
CA ASP A 425 7.16 4.54 -14.74
C ASP A 425 7.94 5.49 -13.84
N GLY A 426 8.25 5.00 -12.63
CA GLY A 426 9.04 5.68 -11.60
C GLY A 426 10.51 5.21 -11.55
N SER A 427 11.01 4.48 -12.55
CA SER A 427 12.39 3.99 -12.59
C SER A 427 13.43 5.10 -12.75
N GLN A 428 13.03 6.26 -13.32
CA GLN A 428 13.88 7.42 -13.55
C GLN A 428 13.68 8.50 -12.46
N LYS A 429 14.48 9.57 -12.51
CA LYS A 429 14.38 10.71 -11.57
C LYS A 429 13.01 11.41 -11.57
N LEU A 430 12.34 11.41 -12.71
CA LEU A 430 10.97 11.90 -12.87
C LEU A 430 10.07 10.75 -13.26
N ALA A 431 8.87 10.72 -12.72
CA ALA A 431 7.85 9.76 -13.14
C ALA A 431 7.40 10.06 -14.58
N SER A 432 7.13 9.02 -15.37
CA SER A 432 6.44 9.16 -16.66
C SER A 432 5.12 8.41 -16.62
N LEU A 433 4.06 9.07 -17.06
CA LEU A 433 2.71 8.52 -17.20
C LEU A 433 2.41 8.23 -18.67
N ARG A 434 1.80 7.07 -18.92
CA ARG A 434 1.14 6.77 -20.20
C ARG A 434 -0.22 6.17 -19.90
N SER A 435 -1.28 6.80 -20.40
CA SER A 435 -2.65 6.33 -20.18
C SER A 435 -3.37 6.24 -21.52
N ASN A 436 -4.08 5.12 -21.74
CA ASN A 436 -4.95 4.90 -22.89
C ASN A 436 -6.25 4.29 -22.39
N LEU A 437 -7.28 5.14 -22.29
CA LEU A 437 -8.57 4.78 -21.73
C LEU A 437 -9.66 4.98 -22.77
N GLU A 438 -10.61 4.06 -22.82
CA GLU A 438 -11.80 4.12 -23.63
C GLU A 438 -13.03 4.25 -22.73
N VAL A 439 -13.88 5.23 -23.04
CA VAL A 439 -15.15 5.51 -22.39
C VAL A 439 -16.28 4.98 -23.28
N ARG A 440 -17.13 4.12 -22.77
CA ARG A 440 -18.24 3.51 -23.52
C ARG A 440 -19.55 3.66 -22.79
N GLN A 441 -20.51 4.26 -23.46
CA GLN A 441 -21.94 4.30 -23.06
C GLN A 441 -22.23 4.78 -21.64
N VAL A 442 -21.48 5.76 -21.14
CA VAL A 442 -21.70 6.37 -19.81
C VAL A 442 -22.91 7.27 -19.86
N LYS A 443 -23.97 6.93 -19.11
CA LYS A 443 -25.19 7.73 -19.01
C LYS A 443 -24.98 8.88 -18.03
N LEU A 444 -25.04 10.11 -18.51
CA LEU A 444 -24.78 11.30 -17.69
C LEU A 444 -25.76 11.42 -16.50
N ALA A 445 -27.04 11.10 -16.70
CA ALA A 445 -28.03 11.11 -15.62
C ALA A 445 -27.68 10.14 -14.47
N GLN A 446 -27.07 8.99 -14.77
CA GLN A 446 -26.62 8.04 -13.75
C GLN A 446 -25.29 8.46 -13.10
N LEU A 447 -24.38 9.07 -13.88
CA LEU A 447 -23.13 9.60 -13.35
C LEU A 447 -23.38 10.67 -12.27
N PHE A 448 -24.37 11.53 -12.50
CA PHE A 448 -24.70 12.62 -11.59
C PHE A 448 -25.87 12.30 -10.63
N ARG A 449 -26.27 11.02 -10.49
CA ARG A 449 -27.47 10.60 -9.74
C ARG A 449 -27.54 11.11 -8.29
N GLU A 450 -26.40 11.32 -7.66
CA GLU A 450 -26.29 11.80 -6.28
C GLU A 450 -26.21 13.32 -6.17
N THR A 451 -26.21 14.00 -7.31
CA THR A 451 -26.22 15.46 -7.37
C THR A 451 -27.63 15.98 -7.74
N ARG A 452 -27.88 17.26 -7.42
CA ARG A 452 -29.10 17.95 -7.86
C ARG A 452 -29.26 18.02 -9.39
N PHE A 453 -28.20 17.67 -10.13
CA PHE A 453 -28.18 17.71 -11.61
C PHE A 453 -28.64 16.38 -12.25
N ALA A 454 -28.88 15.33 -11.49
CA ALA A 454 -29.24 14.00 -12.03
C ALA A 454 -30.46 14.00 -12.92
N GLN A 455 -31.48 14.76 -12.54
CA GLN A 455 -32.74 14.88 -13.30
C GLN A 455 -32.61 15.85 -14.49
N GLU A 456 -31.56 16.61 -14.52
CA GLU A 456 -31.37 17.76 -15.40
C GLU A 456 -30.40 17.48 -16.55
N MET A 457 -29.59 16.43 -16.45
CA MET A 457 -28.62 16.04 -17.46
C MET A 457 -28.99 14.71 -18.10
N GLY A 458 -29.15 14.71 -19.42
CA GLY A 458 -29.37 13.50 -20.21
C GLY A 458 -28.28 13.30 -21.24
N GLY A 459 -28.26 12.11 -21.85
CA GLY A 459 -27.30 11.74 -22.89
C GLY A 459 -26.36 10.60 -22.51
N THR A 460 -25.76 10.02 -23.54
CA THR A 460 -24.83 8.88 -23.38
C THR A 460 -23.44 9.26 -23.91
N ALA A 461 -22.48 9.33 -23.01
CA ALA A 461 -21.09 9.68 -23.32
C ALA A 461 -20.27 8.47 -23.78
N SER A 462 -19.45 8.67 -24.81
CA SER A 462 -18.44 7.74 -25.27
C SER A 462 -17.20 8.52 -25.70
N GLY A 463 -15.99 7.93 -25.58
CA GLY A 463 -14.79 8.67 -25.91
C GLY A 463 -13.51 7.88 -25.74
N ARG A 464 -12.39 8.56 -25.94
CA ARG A 464 -11.04 8.02 -25.74
C ARG A 464 -10.11 9.09 -25.15
N ILE A 465 -9.28 8.67 -24.22
CA ILE A 465 -8.28 9.49 -23.56
C ILE A 465 -6.92 8.83 -23.79
N GLN A 466 -6.00 9.55 -24.45
CA GLN A 466 -4.63 9.12 -24.67
C GLN A 466 -3.71 10.23 -24.22
N LEU A 467 -2.99 9.99 -23.13
CA LEU A 467 -2.10 10.99 -22.52
C LEU A 467 -0.76 10.36 -22.18
N THR A 468 0.31 11.11 -22.41
CA THR A 468 1.66 10.82 -21.94
C THR A 468 2.21 12.08 -21.27
N GLY A 469 2.94 11.94 -20.15
CA GLY A 469 3.52 13.10 -19.49
C GLY A 469 4.63 12.70 -18.53
N ARG A 470 5.41 13.66 -18.05
CA ARG A 470 6.52 13.43 -17.12
C ARG A 470 6.55 14.50 -16.04
N GLY A 471 6.85 14.10 -14.79
CA GLY A 471 6.94 15.08 -13.71
C GLY A 471 7.27 14.47 -12.36
N ALA A 472 7.51 15.32 -11.39
CA ALA A 472 7.71 14.94 -10.00
C ALA A 472 6.37 14.83 -9.25
N THR A 473 5.38 15.61 -9.68
CA THR A 473 4.02 15.66 -9.12
C THR A 473 2.99 15.33 -10.19
N VAL A 474 1.74 15.07 -9.79
CA VAL A 474 0.62 14.90 -10.72
C VAL A 474 0.44 16.16 -11.59
N ALA A 475 0.55 17.34 -11.00
CA ALA A 475 0.46 18.61 -11.71
C ALA A 475 1.58 18.75 -12.78
N ASP A 476 2.82 18.38 -12.46
CA ASP A 476 3.93 18.43 -13.41
C ASP A 476 3.73 17.44 -14.57
N ILE A 477 3.22 16.25 -14.28
CA ILE A 477 2.90 15.23 -15.29
C ILE A 477 1.86 15.77 -16.27
N LEU A 478 0.81 16.40 -15.77
CA LEU A 478 -0.22 17.02 -16.61
C LEU A 478 0.29 18.27 -17.33
N ALA A 479 1.12 19.07 -16.67
CA ALA A 479 1.75 20.26 -17.27
C ALA A 479 2.72 19.97 -18.44
N SER A 480 3.22 18.74 -18.52
CA SER A 480 4.11 18.25 -19.57
C SER A 480 3.42 17.24 -20.49
N SER A 481 2.10 17.12 -20.40
CA SER A 481 1.39 16.04 -21.12
C SER A 481 1.23 16.35 -22.60
N ASP A 482 1.33 15.27 -23.39
CA ASP A 482 1.02 15.24 -24.82
C ASP A 482 -0.05 14.17 -25.06
N GLY A 483 -0.90 14.40 -26.07
CA GLY A 483 -1.88 13.39 -26.45
C GLY A 483 -3.17 13.93 -27.04
N LYS A 484 -4.25 13.16 -26.87
CA LYS A 484 -5.57 13.47 -27.40
C LYS A 484 -6.68 13.05 -26.44
N LEU A 485 -7.70 13.87 -26.39
CA LEU A 485 -8.93 13.60 -25.66
C LEU A 485 -10.11 13.80 -26.61
N GLY A 486 -10.89 12.74 -26.83
CA GLY A 486 -12.12 12.79 -27.60
C GLY A 486 -13.29 12.31 -26.79
N VAL A 487 -14.32 13.11 -26.66
CA VAL A 487 -15.58 12.75 -25.98
C VAL A 487 -16.74 13.16 -26.86
N ALA A 488 -17.70 12.25 -27.02
CA ALA A 488 -18.97 12.50 -27.67
C ALA A 488 -20.11 12.09 -26.78
N VAL A 489 -21.13 12.92 -26.68
CA VAL A 489 -22.40 12.62 -25.99
C VAL A 489 -23.49 12.55 -27.05
N ASP A 490 -24.10 11.38 -27.20
CA ASP A 490 -25.20 11.16 -28.14
C ASP A 490 -26.53 11.51 -27.46
N GLY A 491 -27.28 12.41 -28.04
CA GLY A 491 -28.63 12.83 -27.65
C GLY A 491 -28.78 13.13 -26.15
N GLY A 492 -29.43 14.19 -25.81
CA GLY A 492 -29.56 14.48 -24.39
C GLY A 492 -30.39 15.72 -24.12
N ARG A 493 -30.32 16.16 -22.87
CA ARG A 493 -30.94 17.41 -22.42
C ARG A 493 -30.08 18.05 -21.33
N ILE A 494 -30.08 19.36 -21.32
CA ILE A 494 -29.39 20.19 -20.32
C ILE A 494 -30.45 21.16 -19.78
N THR A 495 -30.58 21.28 -18.45
CA THR A 495 -31.48 22.24 -17.86
C THR A 495 -30.82 23.58 -17.64
N SER A 496 -31.67 24.62 -17.55
CA SER A 496 -31.26 25.98 -17.22
C SER A 496 -30.52 26.08 -15.86
N TYR A 497 -30.82 25.20 -14.91
CA TYR A 497 -30.14 25.17 -13.61
C TYR A 497 -28.67 24.75 -13.68
N ALA A 498 -28.33 23.83 -14.58
CA ALA A 498 -26.93 23.46 -14.82
C ALA A 498 -26.10 24.66 -15.32
N ILE A 499 -26.76 25.65 -15.92
CA ILE A 499 -26.15 26.83 -16.54
C ILE A 499 -26.32 28.10 -15.66
N LYS A 500 -27.41 28.20 -14.88
CA LYS A 500 -27.63 29.29 -13.90
C LYS A 500 -26.58 29.35 -12.78
N GLY A 501 -25.81 28.27 -12.58
CA GLY A 501 -24.63 28.28 -11.71
C GLY A 501 -23.47 29.12 -12.26
N LEU A 502 -23.48 29.41 -13.55
CA LEU A 502 -22.62 30.38 -14.21
C LEU A 502 -23.34 31.72 -14.09
N LYS A 503 -22.78 32.68 -13.39
CA LYS A 503 -23.36 33.97 -12.97
C LYS A 503 -23.89 34.90 -14.09
N THR A 504 -24.09 34.40 -15.31
CA THR A 504 -24.52 35.19 -16.50
C THR A 504 -25.51 34.40 -17.37
N ASN A 505 -26.41 35.10 -18.07
CA ASN A 505 -27.38 34.52 -19.04
C ASN A 505 -26.66 34.15 -20.36
N ILE A 506 -25.66 33.28 -20.30
CA ILE A 506 -24.81 32.91 -21.44
C ILE A 506 -25.62 32.31 -22.59
N LEU A 507 -26.65 31.52 -22.30
CA LEU A 507 -27.45 30.90 -23.34
C LEU A 507 -28.31 31.90 -24.11
N GLU A 508 -28.86 32.90 -23.44
CA GLU A 508 -29.55 34.00 -24.11
C GLU A 508 -28.60 34.76 -25.03
N THR A 509 -27.35 35.00 -24.56
CA THR A 509 -26.33 35.65 -25.36
C THR A 509 -25.92 34.81 -26.58
N LEU A 510 -25.94 33.49 -26.46
CA LEU A 510 -25.63 32.57 -27.56
C LEU A 510 -26.81 32.31 -28.49
N GLY A 511 -27.95 33.02 -28.30
CA GLY A 511 -29.13 32.85 -29.12
C GLY A 511 -29.94 31.58 -28.81
N VAL A 512 -29.67 30.94 -27.66
CA VAL A 512 -30.41 29.78 -27.19
C VAL A 512 -31.58 30.30 -26.36
N VAL A 513 -32.76 30.30 -26.93
CA VAL A 513 -33.99 30.71 -26.24
C VAL A 513 -34.41 29.60 -25.29
N LEU A 514 -34.27 29.87 -24.00
CA LEU A 514 -34.81 29.01 -22.94
C LEU A 514 -36.24 29.47 -22.64
N SER A 515 -37.21 28.72 -23.06
CA SER A 515 -38.62 28.92 -22.68
C SER A 515 -38.81 28.35 -21.26
N GLY A 516 -38.58 29.16 -20.23
CA GLY A 516 -38.80 28.78 -18.83
C GLY A 516 -37.77 27.85 -18.23
N ASP A 517 -38.20 26.99 -17.31
CA ASP A 517 -37.35 25.98 -16.63
C ASP A 517 -37.32 24.62 -17.40
N GLU A 518 -37.72 24.60 -18.66
CA GLU A 518 -37.75 23.39 -19.47
C GLU A 518 -36.33 22.97 -19.89
N PRO A 519 -36.05 21.65 -19.86
CA PRO A 519 -34.74 21.13 -20.31
C PRO A 519 -34.51 21.38 -21.79
N LEU A 520 -33.33 21.94 -22.14
CA LEU A 520 -32.89 22.13 -23.53
C LEU A 520 -32.47 20.79 -24.13
N PRO A 521 -33.15 20.24 -25.13
CA PRO A 521 -32.67 19.06 -25.83
C PRO A 521 -31.49 19.42 -26.73
N PHE A 522 -30.56 18.48 -26.86
CA PHE A 522 -29.46 18.56 -27.82
C PHE A 522 -29.32 17.25 -28.60
N ASN A 523 -28.86 17.34 -29.85
CA ASN A 523 -28.67 16.20 -30.73
C ASN A 523 -27.35 15.50 -30.42
N CYS A 524 -26.26 16.26 -30.28
CA CYS A 524 -24.98 15.79 -29.84
C CYS A 524 -24.14 16.89 -29.19
N LEU A 525 -23.22 16.45 -28.31
CA LEU A 525 -22.11 17.24 -27.82
C LEU A 525 -20.80 16.51 -28.19
N VAL A 526 -19.88 17.19 -28.85
CA VAL A 526 -18.57 16.62 -29.23
C VAL A 526 -17.46 17.53 -28.73
N ALA A 527 -16.45 16.93 -28.09
CA ALA A 527 -15.24 17.59 -27.65
C ALA A 527 -14.04 16.79 -28.12
N ASN A 528 -13.26 17.33 -29.06
CA ASN A 528 -11.96 16.83 -29.47
C ASN A 528 -10.88 17.84 -29.09
N LEU A 529 -9.93 17.42 -28.30
CA LEU A 529 -8.84 18.23 -27.79
C LEU A 529 -7.51 17.55 -28.11
N SER A 530 -6.60 18.26 -28.73
CA SER A 530 -5.18 17.88 -28.80
C SER A 530 -4.46 18.48 -27.60
N VAL A 531 -3.52 17.73 -27.06
CA VAL A 531 -2.70 18.14 -25.92
C VAL A 531 -1.25 18.18 -26.34
N ASP A 532 -0.61 19.33 -26.21
CA ASP A 532 0.82 19.53 -26.51
C ASP A 532 1.46 20.31 -25.35
N ASN A 533 2.45 19.71 -24.70
CA ASN A 533 3.14 20.29 -23.54
C ASN A 533 2.19 20.82 -22.45
N GLY A 534 1.11 20.11 -22.15
CA GLY A 534 0.10 20.47 -21.17
C GLY A 534 -0.87 21.56 -21.61
N VAL A 535 -0.80 22.00 -22.85
CA VAL A 535 -1.81 22.89 -23.44
C VAL A 535 -2.78 22.08 -24.27
N MET A 536 -4.03 22.05 -23.83
CA MET A 536 -5.14 21.44 -24.55
C MET A 536 -5.69 22.45 -25.55
N THR A 537 -5.67 22.14 -26.84
CA THR A 537 -6.23 22.98 -27.89
C THR A 537 -7.47 22.31 -28.47
N SER A 538 -8.54 23.08 -28.66
CA SER A 538 -9.77 22.54 -29.25
C SER A 538 -9.57 22.25 -30.75
N GLU A 539 -9.76 20.99 -31.16
CA GLU A 539 -9.88 20.61 -32.57
C GLU A 539 -11.35 20.67 -33.01
N ALA A 540 -12.27 20.32 -32.12
CA ALA A 540 -13.71 20.47 -32.30
C ALA A 540 -14.39 20.50 -30.94
N LEU A 541 -15.11 21.56 -30.68
CA LEU A 541 -16.05 21.66 -29.54
C LEU A 541 -17.39 22.11 -30.12
N VAL A 542 -18.36 21.19 -30.16
CA VAL A 542 -19.64 21.40 -30.82
C VAL A 542 -20.75 20.91 -29.92
N LEU A 543 -21.73 21.75 -29.66
CA LEU A 543 -23.01 21.39 -29.08
C LEU A 543 -24.11 21.68 -30.14
N ASP A 544 -24.72 20.63 -30.64
CA ASP A 544 -25.76 20.70 -31.62
C ASP A 544 -27.15 20.57 -30.95
N THR A 545 -27.94 21.61 -31.03
CA THR A 545 -29.36 21.60 -30.57
C THR A 545 -30.31 21.66 -31.77
N PRO A 546 -31.59 21.39 -31.61
CA PRO A 546 -32.57 21.55 -32.70
C PRO A 546 -32.61 22.96 -33.32
N GLU A 547 -32.30 23.99 -32.53
CA GLU A 547 -32.45 25.38 -32.92
C GLU A 547 -31.12 26.12 -33.13
N THR A 548 -30.06 25.68 -32.44
CA THR A 548 -28.78 26.41 -32.40
C THR A 548 -27.62 25.45 -32.52
N LEU A 549 -26.60 25.84 -33.28
CA LEU A 549 -25.29 25.23 -33.31
C LEU A 549 -24.35 26.06 -32.46
N VAL A 550 -23.85 25.51 -31.36
CA VAL A 550 -22.84 26.16 -30.51
C VAL A 550 -21.49 25.55 -30.81
N THR A 551 -20.52 26.38 -31.16
CA THR A 551 -19.13 25.99 -31.38
C THR A 551 -18.24 26.73 -30.37
N ALA A 552 -17.17 26.07 -29.95
CA ALA A 552 -16.16 26.71 -29.13
C ALA A 552 -14.77 26.41 -29.66
N ASP A 553 -13.90 27.41 -29.60
CA ASP A 553 -12.48 27.29 -29.88
C ASP A 553 -11.66 27.94 -28.75
N GLY A 554 -10.43 27.48 -28.60
CA GLY A 554 -9.55 28.01 -27.55
C GLY A 554 -8.62 27.00 -26.94
N THR A 555 -8.05 27.36 -25.80
CA THR A 555 -7.05 26.57 -25.11
C THR A 555 -7.33 26.45 -23.63
N ILE A 556 -6.90 25.30 -23.06
CA ILE A 556 -6.86 25.04 -21.61
C ILE A 556 -5.41 24.68 -21.28
N ASN A 557 -4.77 25.48 -20.44
CA ASN A 557 -3.39 25.26 -20.03
C ASN A 557 -3.35 24.56 -18.66
N LEU A 558 -2.93 23.29 -18.64
CA LEU A 558 -2.87 22.47 -17.43
C LEU A 558 -1.70 22.85 -16.50
N ARG A 559 -0.71 23.60 -16.99
CA ARG A 559 0.46 24.01 -16.20
C ARG A 559 0.13 25.09 -15.19
N ASN A 560 -0.61 26.09 -15.63
CA ASN A 560 -1.06 27.21 -14.80
C ASN A 560 -2.57 27.16 -14.48
N GLU A 561 -3.24 26.10 -14.96
CA GLU A 561 -4.67 25.86 -14.78
C GLU A 561 -5.55 27.01 -15.28
N THR A 562 -5.16 27.61 -16.41
CA THR A 562 -5.92 28.69 -17.05
C THR A 562 -6.64 28.21 -18.28
N LEU A 563 -7.69 28.89 -18.65
CA LEU A 563 -8.45 28.69 -19.86
C LEU A 563 -8.68 30.02 -20.59
N ASP A 564 -8.71 29.93 -21.92
CA ASP A 564 -9.13 31.02 -22.82
C ASP A 564 -9.95 30.41 -23.97
N MET A 565 -11.24 30.48 -23.82
CA MET A 565 -12.20 29.86 -24.74
C MET A 565 -13.13 30.91 -25.32
N ARG A 566 -13.36 30.81 -26.61
CA ARG A 566 -14.35 31.61 -27.34
C ARG A 566 -15.50 30.70 -27.75
N ILE A 567 -16.71 31.04 -27.34
CA ILE A 567 -17.93 30.27 -27.62
C ILE A 567 -18.84 31.11 -28.51
N LEU A 568 -19.33 30.50 -29.59
CA LEU A 568 -20.20 31.15 -30.57
C LEU A 568 -21.44 30.30 -30.80
N GLY A 569 -22.62 30.90 -30.64
CA GLY A 569 -23.90 30.31 -31.02
C GLY A 569 -24.37 30.82 -32.40
N ARG A 570 -24.83 29.91 -33.26
CA ARG A 570 -25.42 30.20 -34.55
C ARG A 570 -26.81 29.59 -34.61
N ALA A 571 -27.83 30.41 -34.83
CA ALA A 571 -29.20 29.93 -35.04
C ALA A 571 -29.32 29.14 -36.35
N LYS A 572 -30.01 28.03 -36.35
CA LYS A 572 -30.29 27.21 -37.53
C LYS A 572 -31.48 27.76 -38.35
N LYS A 573 -32.33 28.52 -37.72
CA LYS A 573 -33.48 29.16 -38.39
C LYS A 573 -33.31 30.68 -38.35
N PRO A 574 -33.80 31.41 -39.39
CA PRO A 574 -33.81 32.87 -39.41
C PRO A 574 -34.50 33.42 -38.14
N GLN A 575 -33.84 34.28 -37.39
CA GLN A 575 -34.40 34.98 -36.24
C GLN A 575 -34.39 36.49 -36.47
N GLY A 576 -35.46 37.16 -36.07
CA GLY A 576 -35.62 38.59 -36.31
C GLY A 576 -34.68 39.52 -35.56
N PHE A 577 -34.14 39.07 -34.43
CA PHE A 577 -33.12 39.77 -33.63
C PHE A 577 -32.21 38.73 -32.98
N ALA A 578 -31.06 38.49 -33.56
CA ALA A 578 -30.05 37.61 -32.93
C ALA A 578 -28.76 38.43 -32.73
N THR A 579 -28.36 38.55 -31.49
CA THR A 579 -27.04 39.06 -31.12
C THR A 579 -26.07 37.91 -31.12
N HIS A 580 -25.38 37.63 -32.25
CA HIS A 580 -24.32 36.66 -32.36
C HIS A 580 -23.04 37.19 -31.71
N VAL A 581 -23.07 37.41 -30.43
CA VAL A 581 -21.93 37.95 -29.71
C VAL A 581 -21.14 36.77 -29.14
N PRO A 582 -19.84 36.65 -29.47
CA PRO A 582 -18.99 35.65 -28.86
C PRO A 582 -18.93 35.80 -27.35
N VAL A 583 -19.04 34.71 -26.67
CA VAL A 583 -18.82 34.61 -25.23
C VAL A 583 -17.39 34.15 -24.99
N HIS A 584 -16.63 34.91 -24.22
CA HIS A 584 -15.30 34.50 -23.78
C HIS A 584 -15.35 33.93 -22.37
N VAL A 585 -14.67 32.81 -22.18
CA VAL A 585 -14.47 32.17 -20.88
C VAL A 585 -12.97 32.18 -20.61
N ARG A 586 -12.52 32.99 -19.67
CA ARG A 586 -11.11 33.18 -19.32
C ARG A 586 -10.89 32.97 -17.84
N GLY A 587 -9.62 32.96 -17.39
CA GLY A 587 -9.25 32.86 -15.98
C GLY A 587 -8.74 31.49 -15.61
N THR A 588 -8.93 31.08 -14.35
CA THR A 588 -8.47 29.80 -13.87
C THR A 588 -9.56 28.73 -13.94
N LEU A 589 -9.16 27.44 -13.99
CA LEU A 589 -10.11 26.32 -13.96
C LEU A 589 -10.97 26.32 -12.66
N GLY A 590 -10.39 26.81 -11.56
CA GLY A 590 -11.09 26.92 -10.27
C GLY A 590 -12.01 28.13 -10.17
N ASN A 591 -11.76 29.21 -10.95
CA ASN A 591 -12.54 30.44 -10.95
C ASN A 591 -12.58 31.05 -12.36
N PRO A 592 -13.39 30.48 -13.27
CA PRO A 592 -13.53 31.01 -14.62
C PRO A 592 -14.29 32.33 -14.63
N ASP A 593 -13.79 33.29 -15.42
CA ASP A 593 -14.43 34.56 -15.72
C ASP A 593 -15.13 34.49 -17.08
N ILE A 594 -16.38 34.91 -17.14
CA ILE A 594 -17.22 34.79 -18.31
C ILE A 594 -17.66 36.20 -18.72
N GLY A 595 -17.26 36.56 -19.93
CA GLY A 595 -17.57 37.86 -20.51
C GLY A 595 -18.10 37.79 -21.93
N VAL A 596 -18.75 38.82 -22.39
CA VAL A 596 -19.18 38.98 -23.78
C VAL A 596 -18.26 39.95 -24.50
N ASP A 597 -17.95 39.73 -25.79
CA ASP A 597 -17.16 40.60 -26.59
C ASP A 597 -18.02 41.80 -27.05
N ALA A 598 -17.91 42.91 -26.32
CA ALA A 598 -18.67 44.13 -26.60
C ALA A 598 -18.26 44.84 -27.92
N THR A 599 -17.07 44.54 -28.45
CA THR A 599 -16.56 45.17 -29.67
C THR A 599 -17.35 44.81 -30.91
N GLU A 600 -17.74 43.54 -31.04
CA GLU A 600 -18.55 43.07 -32.16
C GLU A 600 -19.99 43.56 -32.08
N SER A 601 -20.54 43.71 -30.88
CA SER A 601 -21.83 44.31 -30.61
C SER A 601 -21.91 45.79 -30.97
N THR A 602 -20.86 46.53 -30.62
CA THR A 602 -20.71 47.99 -30.96
C THR A 602 -20.55 48.20 -32.45
N ALA A 603 -19.81 47.32 -33.15
CA ALA A 603 -19.67 47.42 -34.60
C ALA A 603 -21.01 47.18 -35.32
N ARG A 604 -21.83 46.24 -34.88
CA ARG A 604 -23.18 45.98 -35.42
C ARG A 604 -24.13 47.10 -35.09
N GLY A 605 -24.05 47.66 -33.89
CA GLY A 605 -24.82 48.85 -33.49
C GLY A 605 -24.48 50.08 -34.34
N ALA A 606 -23.20 50.31 -34.57
CA ALA A 606 -22.74 51.39 -35.44
C ALA A 606 -23.19 51.20 -36.91
N ALA A 607 -23.13 49.98 -37.42
CA ALA A 607 -23.62 49.64 -38.75
C ALA A 607 -25.16 49.83 -38.84
N ALA A 608 -25.91 49.47 -37.79
CA ALA A 608 -27.35 49.68 -37.74
C ALA A 608 -27.72 51.17 -37.78
N VAL A 609 -27.01 51.98 -37.00
CA VAL A 609 -27.20 53.46 -37.01
C VAL A 609 -26.81 54.02 -38.38
N ALA A 610 -25.72 53.62 -38.94
CA ALA A 610 -25.30 54.07 -40.28
C ALA A 610 -26.33 53.71 -41.36
N LEU A 611 -26.83 52.48 -41.36
CA LEU A 611 -27.86 52.02 -42.33
C LEU A 611 -29.18 52.72 -42.12
N GLY A 612 -29.59 52.91 -40.86
CA GLY A 612 -30.83 53.62 -40.52
C GLY A 612 -30.81 55.07 -40.88
N VAL A 613 -29.67 55.75 -40.79
CA VAL A 613 -29.49 57.16 -41.17
C VAL A 613 -29.30 57.35 -42.67
N LEU A 614 -28.58 56.41 -43.30
CA LEU A 614 -28.25 56.56 -44.75
C LEU A 614 -29.30 56.04 -45.70
N LEU A 615 -30.12 55.03 -45.31
CA LEU A 615 -31.08 54.38 -46.21
C LEU A 615 -32.53 54.54 -45.74
N THR A 616 -32.90 53.81 -44.72
CA THR A 616 -34.26 53.89 -44.11
C THR A 616 -34.20 53.37 -42.67
N PRO A 617 -35.15 53.72 -41.80
CA PRO A 617 -35.24 53.13 -40.44
C PRO A 617 -35.35 51.62 -40.43
N LEU A 618 -35.96 51.00 -41.48
CA LEU A 618 -36.01 49.56 -41.63
C LEU A 618 -34.64 48.94 -41.91
N ALA A 619 -33.73 49.64 -42.55
CA ALA A 619 -32.37 49.12 -42.84
C ALA A 619 -31.48 49.00 -41.62
N SER A 620 -31.80 49.70 -40.51
CA SER A 620 -31.11 49.57 -39.24
C SER A 620 -31.25 48.20 -38.59
N VAL A 621 -32.23 47.44 -38.97
CA VAL A 621 -32.49 46.07 -38.47
C VAL A 621 -31.61 45.04 -39.19
N LEU A 622 -31.14 45.32 -40.44
CA LEU A 622 -30.40 44.34 -41.26
C LEU A 622 -29.15 43.73 -40.55
N PRO A 623 -28.32 44.48 -39.80
CA PRO A 623 -27.18 43.93 -39.15
C PRO A 623 -27.49 42.92 -38.01
N PHE A 624 -28.75 42.94 -37.57
CA PHE A 624 -29.23 42.05 -36.49
C PHE A 624 -30.06 40.90 -37.01
N LEU A 625 -30.30 40.83 -38.33
CA LEU A 625 -30.96 39.67 -38.92
C LEU A 625 -29.98 38.51 -39.06
N ASP A 626 -30.37 37.36 -38.56
CA ASP A 626 -29.65 36.13 -38.72
C ASP A 626 -30.27 35.34 -39.87
N PRO A 627 -29.60 35.16 -41.00
CA PRO A 627 -30.16 34.39 -42.13
C PRO A 627 -30.25 32.88 -41.83
N GLY A 628 -29.77 32.43 -40.67
CA GLY A 628 -29.65 31.04 -40.35
C GLY A 628 -28.46 30.39 -41.08
N SER A 629 -27.86 29.37 -40.51
CA SER A 629 -26.85 28.56 -41.17
C SER A 629 -27.46 27.26 -41.69
N ASN A 630 -27.33 26.98 -43.01
CA ASN A 630 -27.67 25.67 -43.58
C ASN A 630 -26.63 24.59 -43.28
N GLU A 631 -25.57 24.93 -42.51
CA GLU A 631 -24.55 23.96 -42.05
C GLU A 631 -25.17 23.02 -41.02
N GLN A 632 -25.53 21.83 -41.45
CA GLN A 632 -25.84 20.75 -40.53
C GLN A 632 -24.52 20.08 -40.15
N PRO A 633 -24.08 20.12 -38.89
CA PRO A 633 -22.93 19.36 -38.47
C PRO A 633 -23.29 17.89 -38.63
N HIS A 634 -22.39 17.15 -39.29
CA HIS A 634 -22.53 15.68 -39.38
C HIS A 634 -22.14 15.09 -38.02
N CYS A 635 -23.03 15.18 -37.01
CA CYS A 635 -22.81 14.62 -35.67
C CYS A 635 -22.24 13.20 -35.75
N GLY A 636 -22.74 12.37 -36.66
CA GLY A 636 -22.23 11.01 -36.85
C GLY A 636 -20.77 10.92 -37.25
N GLU A 637 -20.25 11.88 -37.99
CA GLU A 637 -18.82 11.93 -38.38
C GLU A 637 -17.95 12.49 -37.21
N LEU A 638 -18.38 13.57 -36.61
CA LEU A 638 -17.72 14.15 -35.44
C LEU A 638 -17.67 13.15 -34.28
N VAL A 639 -18.76 12.43 -34.02
CA VAL A 639 -18.82 11.37 -33.02
C VAL A 639 -17.88 10.21 -33.36
N ARG A 640 -17.79 9.80 -34.65
CA ARG A 640 -16.81 8.77 -35.08
C ARG A 640 -15.39 9.23 -34.84
N ASN A 641 -15.04 10.46 -35.17
CA ASN A 641 -13.71 11.03 -34.99
C ASN A 641 -13.34 11.15 -33.50
N ALA A 642 -14.29 11.56 -32.65
CA ALA A 642 -14.09 11.57 -31.21
C ALA A 642 -13.86 10.17 -30.62
N ARG A 643 -14.51 9.13 -31.16
CA ARG A 643 -14.33 7.73 -30.76
C ARG A 643 -13.03 7.11 -31.29
N SER A 644 -12.46 7.67 -32.38
CA SER A 644 -11.26 7.11 -33.05
C SER A 644 -10.28 8.19 -33.49
N PRO A 645 -9.62 8.91 -32.58
CA PRO A 645 -8.77 10.06 -32.90
C PRO A 645 -7.51 9.76 -33.70
N ASN A 646 -7.24 8.49 -34.05
CA ASN A 646 -6.01 8.05 -34.74
C ASN A 646 -6.12 7.92 -36.26
N LYS A 647 -7.21 8.30 -36.90
CA LYS A 647 -7.25 8.42 -38.37
C LYS A 647 -6.97 9.86 -38.76
N THR A 648 -5.71 10.23 -38.85
CA THR A 648 -5.27 11.40 -39.61
C THR A 648 -5.65 11.18 -41.06
N ASP A 649 -6.47 12.07 -41.61
CA ASP A 649 -6.74 12.14 -43.04
C ASP A 649 -5.46 12.32 -43.80
N SER A 650 -4.95 11.25 -44.39
CA SER A 650 -4.00 11.30 -45.50
C SER A 650 -4.77 11.44 -46.84
N ASN A 651 -5.63 12.46 -46.94
CA ASN A 651 -6.28 12.76 -48.20
C ASN A 651 -6.67 14.24 -48.30
N SER A 652 -5.65 15.11 -48.36
CA SER A 652 -5.83 16.45 -48.90
C SER A 652 -4.63 16.76 -49.81
N GLY A 653 -4.80 16.59 -51.09
CA GLY A 653 -3.84 17.06 -52.07
C GLY A 653 -3.74 16.21 -53.33
N ASN A 654 -4.77 16.19 -54.15
CA ASN A 654 -4.52 16.14 -55.60
C ASN A 654 -5.74 16.60 -56.42
N SER A 655 -5.86 17.89 -56.59
CA SER A 655 -6.60 18.49 -57.71
C SER A 655 -5.59 18.83 -58.77
N GLY A 656 -5.26 17.88 -59.64
CA GLY A 656 -4.38 18.07 -60.81
C GLY A 656 -5.06 17.47 -62.05
N THR A 657 -5.38 18.34 -62.94
CA THR A 657 -5.95 18.24 -64.30
C THR A 657 -5.46 17.01 -65.13
N PRO A 658 -6.29 16.43 -65.95
CA PRO A 658 -5.89 15.32 -66.82
C PRO A 658 -5.12 15.81 -68.09
N ALA A 659 -3.94 15.28 -68.28
CA ALA A 659 -3.24 15.37 -69.60
C ALA A 659 -3.13 13.98 -70.23
N ASN A 660 -3.66 13.92 -71.43
CA ASN A 660 -3.69 12.87 -72.43
C ASN A 660 -2.26 12.44 -72.85
N GLY A 661 -2.02 11.16 -73.10
CA GLY A 661 -0.78 10.73 -73.73
C GLY A 661 -0.54 9.22 -73.85
N ASN A 662 -0.91 8.64 -74.92
CA ASN A 662 -0.61 7.30 -75.47
C ASN A 662 0.82 6.78 -75.32
N GLY A 663 0.99 5.45 -75.20
CA GLY A 663 2.23 4.80 -75.56
C GLY A 663 2.57 3.46 -74.92
N ARG A 664 2.02 2.38 -75.54
CA ARG A 664 2.61 1.02 -75.80
C ARG A 664 3.75 0.43 -74.98
N SER A 665 3.44 -0.72 -74.36
CA SER A 665 4.08 -2.05 -74.56
C SER A 665 5.54 -2.29 -74.11
N ARG A 666 5.78 -3.19 -73.19
CA ARG A 666 6.40 -4.54 -73.33
C ARG A 666 6.90 -5.09 -71.96
N ALA A 667 6.41 -6.22 -71.62
CA ALA A 667 7.12 -7.19 -70.82
C ALA A 667 8.13 -7.94 -71.71
N PRO A 668 9.07 -8.81 -71.29
CA PRO A 668 8.99 -9.74 -70.15
C PRO A 668 10.32 -10.13 -69.44
N SER A 669 10.24 -11.02 -68.51
CA SER A 669 11.19 -12.08 -68.06
C SER A 669 12.49 -11.64 -67.35
N GLY A 670 12.92 -12.21 -66.31
CA GLY A 670 13.00 -13.52 -65.76
C GLY A 670 14.03 -13.68 -64.67
N LYS A 671 13.75 -14.68 -63.81
CA LYS A 671 14.68 -15.53 -63.06
C LYS A 671 15.50 -14.98 -61.86
N SER A 672 15.16 -15.62 -60.78
CA SER A 672 15.97 -15.88 -59.59
C SER A 672 17.36 -16.49 -59.88
N PRO A 673 18.27 -16.60 -58.94
CA PRO A 673 18.12 -17.48 -57.78
C PRO A 673 18.08 -16.80 -56.42
#